data_95d561a8646c5143aec2f4c3da4d6b75
#
_entry.id   95d561a8646c5143aec2f4c3da4d6b75
#
_cell.length_a   1.000
_cell.length_b   1.000
_cell.length_c   1.000
_cell.angle_alpha   90.00
_cell.angle_beta   90.00
_cell.angle_gamma   90.00
#
_symmetry.space_group_name_H-M   'P 1'
#
loop_
_entity.id
_entity.type
_entity.pdbx_description
1 polymer ?
#
loop_
_entity_poly.entity_id
_entity_poly.type
_entity_poly.pdbx_seq_one_letter_code
_entity_poly.pdbx_strand_id
1 'polypeptide(L)'
;MEEIVYGKLRVQLLSEEVVRIERAGKKGFCDRDTFFIPDRAQYADRKIAYSQEEGVICFGEYELYLPEGGKSLAGVKLEKNGQRVYTYRKQQNSGELPPLDKTPEVFAITDSPRIFLPEGGYSADRKGEYSVEENAQDVYLLLCGKDYKKLRRLYVELTGRSEFVRLSTLGGWESKYYAYTEEEARQLILDYEKYNIPLDNMVIDTDWRDCAEGWGYDVNKKLFPDMKRFLSFAHEHGVEVMFNDHPEPVAGTKSVFDGAEIAYREKNLQALMELGLDTWWYDRNWSTHLLSASENVYWETLGLYLFTDITRHFYQKQAGDNEVYRRPVIMGNVVNVANGCYQGIKDTASHRYSIQWTGDTFCDADSLAREVATMLKASENGIAYVNSDCGGHIGDPEKELFIRWMQFGTLSPVFRPHCTNNVKRTRDPWVYDEETLNIVREYNDLRYRLLPAIYKAAHENYETGAPIFRRLGWNYPKDKRAVKCDDEYMLDDLLIKPVAGKHSLPVPKANYTSPVQATYYAGRECEGEPLAKAQYPMLDKMWNRRSPEKGVPVYEFSARFEAEVLFERDVRLVIRCDDGATVYVDGEKVFEDKGVHSAMSYLLNVVEGGKKHKVVIEYFQAGGEAAIGLYYKELDRGDKVPVYLPEGRWLDTFDGKVYTGGKTVFKQYALREMPLFVRLGAVVPLAHEAKNTKEQKWDRLVFDYYPDRNAAEEGLLYEDDGETTAYKGGAYRTTKYGARYEEGENAFVVTLDAAKGTFAGERACTEREISVKLHCVKGVGGPKKITVNGEEADFVRSRKRAGVFPLNAGKTSPDFDTVFVTFRTDVTKAYTVKFYF
;
A
#
# COMPACT_ATOMS: atom_id res chain seq x y z
N MET A 1 7.05 32.92 1.59
CA MET A 1 5.59 32.87 1.42
C MET A 1 5.04 34.28 1.29
N GLU A 2 4.27 34.57 0.24
CA GLU A 2 3.65 35.87 0.04
C GLU A 2 2.20 35.85 0.54
N GLU A 3 1.78 36.91 1.24
CA GLU A 3 0.45 37.02 1.82
C GLU A 3 -0.29 38.28 1.29
N ILE A 4 -1.51 38.11 0.84
CA ILE A 4 -2.33 39.15 0.25
C ILE A 4 -3.72 39.10 0.90
N VAL A 5 -4.16 40.24 1.49
CA VAL A 5 -5.49 40.35 2.09
C VAL A 5 -6.39 41.20 1.19
N TYR A 6 -7.56 40.65 0.88
CA TYR A 6 -8.60 41.33 0.11
C TYR A 6 -9.97 41.12 0.77
N GLY A 7 -10.46 42.17 1.44
CA GLY A 7 -11.68 42.11 2.23
C GLY A 7 -11.57 41.13 3.40
N LYS A 8 -12.38 40.07 3.38
CA LYS A 8 -12.33 38.97 4.36
C LYS A 8 -11.56 37.75 3.85
N LEU A 9 -10.95 37.80 2.67
CA LEU A 9 -10.16 36.75 2.11
C LEU A 9 -8.67 37.06 2.30
N ARG A 10 -7.91 36.01 2.61
CA ARG A 10 -6.45 35.98 2.58
C ARG A 10 -5.99 34.97 1.56
N VAL A 11 -5.11 35.39 0.67
CA VAL A 11 -4.42 34.52 -0.28
C VAL A 11 -2.97 34.40 0.20
N GLN A 12 -2.51 33.19 0.33
CA GLN A 12 -1.12 32.85 0.61
C GLN A 12 -0.55 32.07 -0.58
N LEU A 13 0.42 32.66 -1.26
CA LEU A 13 1.22 31.96 -2.26
C LEU A 13 2.29 31.18 -1.51
N LEU A 14 2.01 29.90 -1.21
CA LEU A 14 2.89 29.02 -0.44
C LEU A 14 4.10 28.61 -1.27
N SER A 15 3.88 28.33 -2.56
CA SER A 15 4.92 28.11 -3.56
C SER A 15 4.39 28.51 -4.94
N GLU A 16 5.19 28.42 -5.99
CA GLU A 16 4.73 28.61 -7.39
C GLU A 16 3.64 27.61 -7.79
N GLU A 17 3.49 26.51 -7.02
CA GLU A 17 2.62 25.37 -7.31
C GLU A 17 1.52 25.16 -6.26
N VAL A 18 1.54 25.90 -5.12
CA VAL A 18 0.57 25.72 -4.02
C VAL A 18 0.05 27.08 -3.56
N VAL A 19 -1.28 27.25 -3.63
CA VAL A 19 -1.96 28.49 -3.21
C VAL A 19 -3.00 28.14 -2.16
N ARG A 20 -2.98 28.86 -1.04
CA ARG A 20 -4.05 28.82 -0.03
C ARG A 20 -4.93 30.05 -0.12
N ILE A 21 -6.24 29.85 -0.10
CA ILE A 21 -7.22 30.94 -0.01
C ILE A 21 -8.10 30.66 1.20
N GLU A 22 -8.13 31.58 2.14
CA GLU A 22 -8.84 31.45 3.39
C GLU A 22 -9.80 32.61 3.59
N ARG A 23 -10.98 32.34 4.14
CA ARG A 23 -11.89 33.36 4.63
C ARG A 23 -11.74 33.53 6.14
N ALA A 24 -11.56 34.78 6.61
CA ALA A 24 -11.46 35.09 8.03
C ALA A 24 -12.65 34.52 8.82
N GLY A 25 -12.33 33.69 9.80
CA GLY A 25 -13.27 33.20 10.81
C GLY A 25 -13.61 34.24 11.91
N LYS A 26 -14.28 33.82 13.00
CA LYS A 26 -14.56 34.68 14.15
C LYS A 26 -13.28 35.18 14.83
N LYS A 27 -12.19 34.41 14.79
CA LYS A 27 -10.91 34.74 15.40
C LYS A 27 -9.90 35.34 14.39
N GLY A 28 -10.33 35.69 13.18
CA GLY A 28 -9.45 36.11 12.10
C GLY A 28 -8.98 34.99 11.21
N PHE A 29 -7.78 35.13 10.66
CA PHE A 29 -7.10 34.11 9.85
C PHE A 29 -6.34 33.12 10.74
N CYS A 30 -6.16 31.89 10.25
CA CYS A 30 -5.48 30.83 10.98
C CYS A 30 -4.03 30.67 10.50
N ASP A 31 -3.08 30.90 11.41
CA ASP A 31 -1.64 30.75 11.17
C ASP A 31 -1.07 29.47 11.82
N ARG A 32 -1.81 28.82 12.73
CA ARG A 32 -1.40 27.57 13.34
C ARG A 32 -1.46 26.44 12.31
N ASP A 33 -0.47 25.57 12.35
CA ASP A 33 -0.54 24.26 11.70
C ASP A 33 -1.67 23.42 12.27
N THR A 34 -2.19 22.52 11.49
CA THR A 34 -3.33 21.66 11.84
C THR A 34 -2.96 20.21 11.65
N PHE A 35 -3.79 19.33 12.16
CA PHE A 35 -3.60 17.90 11.96
C PHE A 35 -3.52 17.52 10.47
N PHE A 36 -4.31 18.16 9.60
CA PHE A 36 -4.32 17.83 8.17
C PHE A 36 -3.23 18.55 7.37
N ILE A 37 -2.79 19.72 7.82
CA ILE A 37 -1.73 20.53 7.20
C ILE A 37 -0.68 20.80 8.29
N PRO A 38 0.25 19.86 8.50
CA PRO A 38 1.07 19.81 9.71
C PRO A 38 2.30 20.70 9.70
N ASP A 39 2.71 21.24 8.53
CA ASP A 39 3.94 22.05 8.42
C ASP A 39 3.81 23.09 7.30
N ARG A 40 3.20 24.23 7.59
CA ARG A 40 3.20 25.38 6.65
C ARG A 40 4.46 26.23 6.77
N ALA A 41 5.22 26.08 7.84
CA ALA A 41 6.46 26.81 8.04
C ALA A 41 7.51 26.47 6.97
N GLN A 42 7.46 25.26 6.37
CA GLN A 42 8.32 24.86 5.26
C GLN A 42 8.25 25.80 4.04
N TYR A 43 7.19 26.59 3.92
CA TYR A 43 7.00 27.55 2.83
C TYR A 43 7.44 28.98 3.19
N ALA A 44 7.85 29.27 4.42
CA ALA A 44 8.06 30.63 4.94
C ALA A 44 9.07 31.44 4.12
N ASP A 45 10.17 30.83 3.71
CA ASP A 45 11.29 31.50 3.00
C ASP A 45 11.11 31.56 1.48
N ARG A 46 10.00 31.00 0.95
CA ARG A 46 9.73 30.99 -0.50
C ARG A 46 9.24 32.38 -0.93
N LYS A 47 9.95 33.00 -1.86
CA LYS A 47 9.58 34.29 -2.49
C LYS A 47 8.98 34.02 -3.85
N ILE A 48 7.75 34.50 -4.06
CA ILE A 48 7.02 34.32 -5.31
C ILE A 48 6.71 35.69 -5.88
N ALA A 49 7.13 35.93 -7.13
CA ALA A 49 6.82 37.17 -7.82
C ALA A 49 5.32 37.21 -8.16
N TYR A 50 4.65 38.28 -7.77
CA TYR A 50 3.24 38.51 -8.09
C TYR A 50 2.95 39.99 -8.34
N SER A 51 1.81 40.25 -9.01
CA SER A 51 1.19 41.58 -9.08
C SER A 51 -0.26 41.47 -8.64
N GLN A 52 -0.82 42.57 -8.12
CA GLN A 52 -2.23 42.62 -7.70
C GLN A 52 -2.88 43.88 -8.21
N GLU A 53 -4.07 43.72 -8.82
CA GLU A 53 -4.94 44.82 -9.25
C GLU A 53 -6.41 44.43 -9.05
N GLU A 54 -7.20 45.28 -8.33
CA GLU A 54 -8.65 45.16 -8.13
C GLU A 54 -9.21 43.75 -7.91
N GLY A 55 -8.59 42.96 -7.04
CA GLY A 55 -9.05 41.59 -6.74
C GLY A 55 -8.56 40.53 -7.70
N VAL A 56 -7.63 40.87 -8.60
CA VAL A 56 -6.89 39.92 -9.46
C VAL A 56 -5.46 39.84 -8.95
N ILE A 57 -4.96 38.62 -8.79
CA ILE A 57 -3.58 38.33 -8.39
C ILE A 57 -2.94 37.51 -9.50
N CYS A 58 -1.88 38.08 -10.13
CA CYS A 58 -1.12 37.42 -11.19
C CYS A 58 0.19 36.88 -10.64
N PHE A 59 0.48 35.59 -10.89
CA PHE A 59 1.74 34.95 -10.52
C PHE A 59 2.07 33.82 -11.52
N GLY A 60 3.29 33.77 -12.00
CA GLY A 60 3.70 32.85 -13.04
C GLY A 60 2.78 32.93 -14.28
N GLU A 61 2.18 31.80 -14.64
CA GLU A 61 1.21 31.69 -15.75
C GLU A 61 -0.25 31.85 -15.32
N TYR A 62 -0.50 32.18 -14.03
CA TYR A 62 -1.83 32.12 -13.42
C TYR A 62 -2.36 33.51 -13.05
N GLU A 63 -3.67 33.66 -13.20
CA GLU A 63 -4.46 34.81 -12.74
C GLU A 63 -5.56 34.32 -11.79
N LEU A 64 -5.46 34.72 -10.51
CA LEU A 64 -6.43 34.39 -9.48
C LEU A 64 -7.42 35.54 -9.31
N TYR A 65 -8.67 35.29 -9.60
CA TYR A 65 -9.77 36.24 -9.47
C TYR A 65 -10.50 36.04 -8.15
N LEU A 66 -10.56 37.06 -7.33
CA LEU A 66 -11.31 37.10 -6.08
C LEU A 66 -12.66 37.79 -6.30
N PRO A 67 -13.74 37.34 -5.64
CA PRO A 67 -15.05 37.96 -5.76
C PRO A 67 -15.05 39.38 -5.20
N GLU A 68 -15.88 40.23 -5.75
CA GLU A 68 -16.01 41.66 -5.37
C GLU A 68 -16.13 41.83 -3.85
N GLY A 69 -15.29 42.72 -3.27
CA GLY A 69 -15.18 42.98 -1.85
C GLY A 69 -14.70 41.84 -0.98
N GLY A 70 -14.24 40.71 -1.55
CA GLY A 70 -13.59 39.62 -0.83
C GLY A 70 -14.41 39.01 0.31
N LYS A 71 -15.75 38.88 0.18
CA LYS A 71 -16.61 38.44 1.29
C LYS A 71 -16.79 36.94 1.45
N SER A 72 -16.49 36.19 0.39
CA SER A 72 -16.76 34.74 0.30
C SER A 72 -15.77 34.07 -0.60
N LEU A 73 -15.53 32.75 -0.41
CA LEU A 73 -14.81 31.91 -1.36
C LEU A 73 -15.63 31.62 -2.63
N ALA A 74 -16.95 31.72 -2.56
CA ALA A 74 -17.79 31.57 -3.73
C ALA A 74 -17.50 32.69 -4.73
N GLY A 75 -17.15 32.29 -5.97
CA GLY A 75 -16.74 33.22 -7.01
C GLY A 75 -15.23 33.29 -7.25
N VAL A 76 -14.40 32.72 -6.39
CA VAL A 76 -12.97 32.54 -6.65
C VAL A 76 -12.77 31.68 -7.90
N LYS A 77 -11.89 32.14 -8.78
CA LYS A 77 -11.56 31.50 -10.06
C LYS A 77 -10.07 31.59 -10.29
N LEU A 78 -9.51 30.58 -10.96
CA LEU A 78 -8.12 30.61 -11.44
C LEU A 78 -8.10 30.39 -12.95
N GLU A 79 -7.38 31.24 -13.63
CA GLU A 79 -7.09 31.11 -15.06
C GLU A 79 -5.60 30.86 -15.29
N LYS A 80 -5.28 30.13 -16.35
CA LYS A 80 -3.92 29.88 -16.82
C LYS A 80 -3.84 30.30 -18.27
N ASN A 81 -2.99 31.26 -18.59
CA ASN A 81 -2.87 31.80 -19.94
C ASN A 81 -4.24 32.18 -20.54
N GLY A 82 -5.11 32.84 -19.76
CA GLY A 82 -6.46 33.27 -20.15
C GLY A 82 -7.51 32.17 -20.26
N GLN A 83 -7.16 30.92 -19.92
CA GLN A 83 -8.11 29.81 -19.87
C GLN A 83 -8.48 29.45 -18.41
N ARG A 84 -9.76 29.35 -18.14
CA ARG A 84 -10.22 28.97 -16.80
C ARG A 84 -9.88 27.51 -16.48
N VAL A 85 -9.06 27.31 -15.43
CA VAL A 85 -8.60 26.00 -14.94
C VAL A 85 -9.24 25.59 -13.64
N TYR A 86 -9.78 26.54 -12.87
CA TYR A 86 -10.47 26.26 -11.60
C TYR A 86 -11.58 27.28 -11.33
N THR A 87 -12.65 26.81 -10.70
CA THR A 87 -13.69 27.63 -10.08
C THR A 87 -14.01 27.03 -8.73
N TYR A 88 -14.05 27.84 -7.69
CA TYR A 88 -14.30 27.39 -6.32
C TYR A 88 -15.59 26.58 -6.22
N ARG A 89 -15.47 25.44 -5.62
CA ARG A 89 -16.56 24.60 -5.11
C ARG A 89 -16.25 24.25 -3.66
N LYS A 90 -17.28 24.21 -2.81
CA LYS A 90 -17.09 23.76 -1.44
C LYS A 90 -16.48 22.38 -1.45
N GLN A 91 -15.32 22.23 -0.84
CA GLN A 91 -14.59 20.98 -0.72
C GLN A 91 -15.05 20.23 0.52
N GLN A 92 -14.83 18.91 0.51
CA GLN A 92 -14.87 18.05 1.68
C GLN A 92 -13.47 17.50 1.90
N ASN A 93 -13.08 17.34 3.17
CA ASN A 93 -11.80 16.71 3.49
C ASN A 93 -11.94 15.19 3.32
N SER A 94 -11.81 14.71 2.10
CA SER A 94 -11.94 13.29 1.76
C SER A 94 -10.60 12.59 1.51
N GLY A 95 -9.56 13.35 1.19
CA GLY A 95 -8.24 12.81 0.86
C GLY A 95 -8.17 11.97 -0.43
N GLU A 96 -9.29 11.72 -1.09
CA GLU A 96 -9.34 10.90 -2.31
C GLU A 96 -8.67 11.61 -3.47
N LEU A 97 -7.69 10.96 -4.10
CA LEU A 97 -7.02 11.50 -5.28
C LEU A 97 -7.76 11.10 -6.57
N PRO A 98 -7.67 11.91 -7.65
CA PRO A 98 -8.28 11.54 -8.92
C PRO A 98 -7.59 10.33 -9.52
N PRO A 99 -8.27 9.54 -10.37
CA PRO A 99 -7.61 8.52 -11.17
C PRO A 99 -6.47 9.13 -12.01
N LEU A 100 -5.41 8.37 -12.23
CA LEU A 100 -4.19 8.81 -12.93
C LEU A 100 -4.51 9.47 -14.28
N ASP A 101 -5.38 8.88 -15.08
CA ASP A 101 -5.79 9.38 -16.42
C ASP A 101 -6.77 10.56 -16.37
N LYS A 102 -7.19 10.98 -15.18
CA LYS A 102 -8.13 12.09 -14.95
C LYS A 102 -7.55 13.18 -14.05
N THR A 103 -6.23 13.23 -13.92
CA THR A 103 -5.57 14.28 -13.14
C THR A 103 -5.93 15.66 -13.70
N PRO A 104 -6.48 16.58 -12.88
CA PRO A 104 -6.88 17.90 -13.32
C PRO A 104 -5.67 18.85 -13.49
N GLU A 105 -5.89 20.00 -14.08
CA GLU A 105 -4.90 21.10 -14.10
C GLU A 105 -4.63 21.62 -12.67
N VAL A 106 -5.70 21.70 -11.85
CA VAL A 106 -5.67 22.15 -10.46
C VAL A 106 -6.45 21.18 -9.60
N PHE A 107 -5.81 20.62 -8.59
CA PHE A 107 -6.46 19.79 -7.57
C PHE A 107 -6.69 20.63 -6.32
N ALA A 108 -7.90 20.59 -5.75
CA ALA A 108 -8.27 21.40 -4.60
C ALA A 108 -8.60 20.53 -3.39
N ILE A 109 -8.05 20.90 -2.24
CA ILE A 109 -8.36 20.29 -0.94
C ILE A 109 -8.74 21.37 0.08
N THR A 110 -9.31 20.97 1.21
CA THR A 110 -9.65 21.86 2.33
C THR A 110 -9.06 21.32 3.62
N ASP A 111 -8.78 22.21 4.54
CA ASP A 111 -8.37 21.95 5.91
C ASP A 111 -9.57 22.06 6.89
N SER A 112 -10.78 21.70 6.44
CA SER A 112 -12.00 21.78 7.25
C SER A 112 -12.62 20.40 7.48
N PRO A 113 -12.87 19.99 8.75
CA PRO A 113 -12.65 20.75 9.99
C PRO A 113 -11.15 20.90 10.30
N ARG A 114 -10.77 22.00 10.92
CA ARG A 114 -9.42 22.17 11.45
C ARG A 114 -9.28 21.49 12.79
N ILE A 115 -8.32 20.62 12.91
CA ILE A 115 -7.99 19.92 14.13
C ILE A 115 -6.64 20.42 14.63
N PHE A 116 -6.64 20.90 15.86
CA PHE A 116 -5.43 21.39 16.51
C PHE A 116 -5.00 20.41 17.60
N LEU A 117 -3.76 19.97 17.51
CA LEU A 117 -3.06 19.21 18.54
C LEU A 117 -2.04 20.12 19.22
N PRO A 118 -1.54 19.76 20.42
CA PRO A 118 -0.35 20.38 20.99
C PRO A 118 0.86 20.25 20.04
N GLU A 119 1.83 21.14 20.21
CA GLU A 119 3.10 20.99 19.54
C GLU A 119 3.76 19.67 19.94
N GLY A 120 4.21 18.88 18.94
CA GLY A 120 4.73 17.52 19.13
C GLY A 120 3.69 16.42 19.17
N GLY A 121 2.38 16.73 19.07
CA GLY A 121 1.30 15.75 19.01
C GLY A 121 0.60 15.52 20.35
N TYR A 122 0.05 14.32 20.54
CA TYR A 122 -0.70 13.97 21.75
C TYR A 122 0.18 13.99 23.00
N SER A 123 -0.31 14.57 24.09
CA SER A 123 0.32 14.58 25.40
C SER A 123 -0.73 14.72 26.50
N ALA A 124 -0.66 13.88 27.54
CA ALA A 124 -1.56 13.95 28.70
C ALA A 124 -1.40 15.24 29.52
N ASP A 125 -0.22 15.85 29.50
CA ASP A 125 0.09 17.06 30.29
C ASP A 125 -0.41 18.35 29.65
N ARG A 126 -0.76 18.34 28.34
CA ARG A 126 -1.14 19.54 27.57
C ARG A 126 -2.67 19.68 27.41
N LYS A 127 -3.39 19.57 28.51
CA LYS A 127 -4.84 19.76 28.55
C LYS A 127 -5.22 21.15 28.09
N GLY A 128 -6.25 21.24 27.20
CA GLY A 128 -6.79 22.52 26.70
C GLY A 128 -6.12 23.06 25.43
N GLU A 129 -5.04 22.43 24.95
CA GLU A 129 -4.43 22.78 23.66
C GLU A 129 -5.12 22.09 22.48
N TYR A 130 -5.95 21.08 22.74
CA TYR A 130 -6.78 20.38 21.75
C TYR A 130 -8.01 21.17 21.39
N SER A 131 -8.27 21.35 20.11
CA SER A 131 -9.50 22.02 19.67
C SER A 131 -9.88 21.63 18.24
N VAL A 132 -11.17 21.80 17.93
CA VAL A 132 -11.72 21.58 16.58
C VAL A 132 -12.42 22.86 16.12
N GLU A 133 -12.15 23.30 14.90
CA GLU A 133 -12.87 24.35 14.20
C GLU A 133 -13.68 23.74 13.05
N GLU A 134 -14.95 23.40 13.32
CA GLU A 134 -15.81 22.63 12.40
C GLU A 134 -16.15 23.36 11.09
N ASN A 135 -16.23 24.70 11.12
CA ASN A 135 -16.72 25.50 10.02
C ASN A 135 -15.65 26.41 9.40
N ALA A 136 -14.40 25.97 9.42
CA ALA A 136 -13.33 26.66 8.72
C ALA A 136 -13.67 26.78 7.21
N GLN A 137 -13.28 27.90 6.60
CA GLN A 137 -13.52 28.15 5.19
C GLN A 137 -12.18 28.46 4.52
N ASP A 138 -11.61 27.47 3.91
CA ASP A 138 -10.40 27.59 3.10
C ASP A 138 -10.42 26.63 1.91
N VAL A 139 -9.45 26.83 1.05
CA VAL A 139 -9.11 25.92 -0.02
C VAL A 139 -7.64 26.04 -0.33
N TYR A 140 -6.99 24.91 -0.51
CA TYR A 140 -5.64 24.81 -1.04
C TYR A 140 -5.71 24.30 -2.48
N LEU A 141 -5.06 25.04 -3.39
CA LEU A 141 -4.99 24.71 -4.80
C LEU A 141 -3.60 24.16 -5.12
N LEU A 142 -3.55 22.91 -5.55
CA LEU A 142 -2.34 22.25 -6.04
C LEU A 142 -2.30 22.35 -7.57
N LEU A 143 -1.35 23.13 -8.09
CA LEU A 143 -1.22 23.45 -9.52
C LEU A 143 -0.44 22.34 -10.24
N CYS A 144 -1.07 21.17 -10.36
CA CYS A 144 -0.41 19.95 -10.81
C CYS A 144 -0.27 19.82 -12.34
N GLY A 145 -0.96 20.65 -13.14
CA GLY A 145 -0.75 20.67 -14.60
C GLY A 145 -1.09 19.37 -15.31
N LYS A 146 -2.08 18.60 -14.84
CA LYS A 146 -2.44 17.26 -15.33
C LYS A 146 -1.34 16.20 -15.14
N ASP A 147 -0.33 16.48 -14.35
CA ASP A 147 0.74 15.55 -14.01
C ASP A 147 0.42 14.87 -12.67
N TYR A 148 0.15 13.57 -12.72
CA TYR A 148 -0.18 12.79 -11.53
C TYR A 148 0.99 12.66 -10.55
N LYS A 149 2.21 12.51 -11.03
CA LYS A 149 3.41 12.42 -10.18
C LYS A 149 3.65 13.75 -9.46
N LYS A 150 3.46 14.85 -10.16
CA LYS A 150 3.52 16.20 -9.58
C LYS A 150 2.41 16.38 -8.53
N LEU A 151 1.16 15.96 -8.82
CA LEU A 151 0.07 15.99 -7.86
C LEU A 151 0.43 15.24 -6.58
N ARG A 152 0.96 14.04 -6.69
CA ARG A 152 1.37 13.21 -5.53
C ARG A 152 2.42 13.90 -4.67
N ARG A 153 3.46 14.45 -5.27
CA ARG A 153 4.50 15.19 -4.58
C ARG A 153 3.93 16.41 -3.83
N LEU A 154 3.16 17.23 -4.50
CA LEU A 154 2.53 18.41 -3.89
C LEU A 154 1.58 18.03 -2.76
N TYR A 155 0.82 16.95 -2.93
CA TYR A 155 -0.12 16.45 -1.95
C TYR A 155 0.59 16.04 -0.65
N VAL A 156 1.60 15.17 -0.73
CA VAL A 156 2.32 14.71 0.46
C VAL A 156 3.20 15.80 1.08
N GLU A 157 3.74 16.72 0.30
CA GLU A 157 4.46 17.89 0.80
C GLU A 157 3.54 18.77 1.65
N LEU A 158 2.30 19.00 1.22
CA LEU A 158 1.34 19.86 1.94
C LEU A 158 0.68 19.15 3.12
N THR A 159 0.24 17.91 2.95
CA THR A 159 -0.57 17.17 3.94
C THR A 159 0.25 16.29 4.88
N GLY A 160 1.57 16.32 4.76
CA GLY A 160 2.51 15.49 5.51
C GLY A 160 2.86 14.20 4.75
N ARG A 161 4.08 13.74 4.94
CA ARG A 161 4.61 12.53 4.31
C ARG A 161 4.16 11.28 5.06
N SER A 162 4.05 10.17 4.34
CA SER A 162 3.91 8.84 4.97
C SER A 162 5.13 8.55 5.84
N GLU A 163 4.97 7.83 6.94
CA GLU A 163 6.14 7.43 7.74
C GLU A 163 7.04 6.51 6.91
N PHE A 164 8.35 6.78 6.95
CA PHE A 164 9.34 5.88 6.39
C PHE A 164 9.61 4.78 7.41
N VAL A 165 9.14 3.58 7.12
CA VAL A 165 9.18 2.45 8.07
C VAL A 165 10.60 1.91 8.28
N ARG A 166 10.79 1.13 9.35
CA ARG A 166 12.03 0.38 9.57
C ARG A 166 12.22 -0.64 8.47
N LEU A 167 13.46 -0.99 8.17
CA LEU A 167 13.77 -2.02 7.16
C LEU A 167 13.17 -3.38 7.56
N SER A 168 13.15 -3.71 8.84
CA SER A 168 12.49 -4.91 9.41
C SER A 168 11.02 -5.03 9.02
N THR A 169 10.30 -3.91 8.90
CA THR A 169 8.89 -3.89 8.46
C THR A 169 8.71 -4.46 7.05
N LEU A 170 9.73 -4.32 6.21
CA LEU A 170 9.75 -4.83 4.84
C LEU A 170 10.28 -6.27 4.75
N GLY A 171 10.70 -6.87 5.85
CA GLY A 171 11.09 -8.27 5.96
C GLY A 171 9.89 -9.22 6.09
N GLY A 172 10.15 -10.43 6.59
CA GLY A 172 9.13 -11.45 6.84
C GLY A 172 8.39 -11.25 8.18
N TRP A 173 7.12 -11.58 8.19
CA TRP A 173 6.29 -11.53 9.39
C TRP A 173 5.71 -12.91 9.72
N GLU A 174 5.49 -13.17 11.00
CA GLU A 174 4.66 -14.25 11.52
C GLU A 174 3.50 -13.67 12.30
N SER A 175 2.29 -14.14 12.04
CA SER A 175 1.09 -13.68 12.73
C SER A 175 -0.01 -14.73 12.67
N LYS A 176 -0.67 -14.97 13.78
CA LYS A 176 -1.95 -15.69 13.84
C LYS A 176 -2.70 -15.34 15.13
N TYR A 177 -4.01 -15.34 15.05
CA TYR A 177 -4.88 -15.28 16.23
C TYR A 177 -4.83 -16.64 16.94
N TYR A 178 -3.94 -16.76 17.91
CA TYR A 178 -3.68 -17.99 18.66
C TYR A 178 -3.16 -17.67 20.06
N ALA A 179 -3.68 -18.36 21.06
CA ALA A 179 -3.28 -18.19 22.45
C ALA A 179 -1.93 -18.89 22.74
N TYR A 180 -0.85 -18.34 22.20
CA TYR A 180 0.50 -18.87 22.43
C TYR A 180 0.86 -18.87 23.91
N THR A 181 1.49 -19.96 24.34
CA THR A 181 2.36 -19.91 25.51
C THR A 181 3.71 -19.28 25.13
N GLU A 182 4.43 -18.77 26.13
CA GLU A 182 5.80 -18.26 25.94
C GLU A 182 6.70 -19.28 25.24
N GLU A 183 6.59 -20.56 25.61
CA GLU A 183 7.38 -21.66 25.05
C GLU A 183 7.03 -21.89 23.55
N GLU A 184 5.74 -21.95 23.22
CA GLU A 184 5.29 -22.10 21.83
C GLU A 184 5.73 -20.94 20.97
N ALA A 185 5.62 -19.69 21.45
CA ALA A 185 6.05 -18.51 20.73
C ALA A 185 7.57 -18.52 20.46
N ARG A 186 8.37 -18.92 21.46
CA ARG A 186 9.83 -19.09 21.28
C ARG A 186 10.15 -20.21 20.32
N GLN A 187 9.45 -21.36 20.43
CA GLN A 187 9.66 -22.49 19.51
C GLN A 187 9.34 -22.11 18.07
N LEU A 188 8.31 -21.29 17.86
CA LEU A 188 7.94 -20.83 16.52
C LEU A 188 9.06 -20.02 15.85
N ILE A 189 9.72 -19.12 16.59
CA ILE A 189 10.90 -18.40 16.10
C ILE A 189 12.01 -19.39 15.70
N LEU A 190 12.28 -20.39 16.55
CA LEU A 190 13.28 -21.43 16.23
C LEU A 190 12.87 -22.32 15.05
N ASP A 191 11.58 -22.54 14.83
CA ASP A 191 11.10 -23.30 13.67
C ASP A 191 11.32 -22.51 12.36
N TYR A 192 11.13 -21.18 12.34
CA TYR A 192 11.51 -20.34 11.20
C TYR A 192 13.00 -20.50 10.86
N GLU A 193 13.89 -20.45 11.87
CA GLU A 193 15.31 -20.68 11.67
C GLU A 193 15.60 -22.11 11.17
N LYS A 194 15.01 -23.12 11.78
CA LYS A 194 15.16 -24.54 11.42
C LYS A 194 14.77 -24.81 9.97
N TYR A 195 13.71 -24.17 9.50
CA TYR A 195 13.22 -24.35 8.13
C TYR A 195 13.84 -23.36 7.13
N ASN A 196 14.79 -22.52 7.56
CA ASN A 196 15.44 -21.49 6.77
C ASN A 196 14.43 -20.58 6.06
N ILE A 197 13.45 -20.07 6.82
CA ILE A 197 12.54 -19.03 6.36
C ILE A 197 12.88 -17.77 7.15
N PRO A 198 13.21 -16.66 6.48
CA PRO A 198 13.53 -15.41 7.15
C PRO A 198 12.36 -14.86 7.98
N LEU A 199 12.68 -14.27 9.13
CA LEU A 199 11.71 -13.68 10.05
C LEU A 199 12.26 -12.40 10.67
N ASP A 200 11.52 -11.29 10.53
CA ASP A 200 11.86 -10.01 11.16
C ASP A 200 10.85 -9.57 12.21
N ASN A 201 9.59 -9.98 12.09
CA ASN A 201 8.53 -9.52 12.96
C ASN A 201 7.62 -10.68 13.38
N MET A 202 7.22 -10.68 14.64
CA MET A 202 6.23 -11.61 15.19
C MET A 202 5.09 -10.85 15.85
N VAL A 203 3.86 -11.24 15.51
CA VAL A 203 2.66 -10.68 16.14
C VAL A 203 2.17 -11.65 17.21
N ILE A 204 2.00 -11.16 18.43
CA ILE A 204 1.18 -11.83 19.45
C ILE A 204 -0.17 -11.14 19.45
N ASP A 205 -1.18 -11.89 19.06
CA ASP A 205 -2.56 -11.41 18.98
C ASP A 205 -3.15 -11.22 20.39
N THR A 206 -4.41 -10.89 20.53
CA THR A 206 -5.07 -10.40 21.76
C THR A 206 -4.80 -11.18 23.03
N ASP A 207 -4.43 -12.47 22.93
CA ASP A 207 -4.18 -13.36 24.08
C ASP A 207 -2.92 -13.02 24.90
N TRP A 208 -2.10 -12.05 24.47
CA TRP A 208 -0.98 -11.53 25.26
C TRP A 208 -1.45 -10.92 26.60
N ARG A 209 -2.71 -10.48 26.67
CA ARG A 209 -3.31 -9.83 27.83
C ARG A 209 -4.26 -10.73 28.58
N ASP A 210 -4.33 -10.57 29.91
CA ASP A 210 -5.27 -11.27 30.80
C ASP A 210 -6.48 -10.39 31.05
N CYS A 211 -7.47 -10.47 30.20
CA CYS A 211 -8.71 -9.77 30.40
C CYS A 211 -9.89 -10.67 30.02
N ALA A 212 -10.69 -10.99 31.03
CA ALA A 212 -11.88 -11.84 30.89
C ALA A 212 -12.92 -11.24 29.90
N GLU A 213 -12.82 -9.95 29.57
CA GLU A 213 -13.78 -9.22 28.75
C GLU A 213 -13.12 -8.39 27.61
N GLY A 214 -11.85 -8.62 27.31
CA GLY A 214 -11.15 -7.88 26.25
C GLY A 214 -10.62 -6.49 26.68
N TRP A 215 -10.62 -6.16 27.96
CA TRP A 215 -10.26 -4.83 28.49
C TRP A 215 -8.92 -4.84 29.24
N GLY A 216 -8.18 -3.74 29.15
CA GLY A 216 -6.98 -3.55 29.93
C GLY A 216 -5.68 -3.97 29.26
N TYR A 217 -4.57 -3.79 29.98
CA TYR A 217 -3.20 -3.98 29.49
C TYR A 217 -2.35 -4.87 30.39
N ASP A 218 -2.99 -5.64 31.24
CA ASP A 218 -2.27 -6.61 32.10
C ASP A 218 -1.82 -7.80 31.26
N VAL A 219 -0.53 -8.13 31.35
CA VAL A 219 0.03 -9.30 30.66
C VAL A 219 -0.57 -10.59 31.17
N ASN A 220 -0.98 -11.47 30.28
CA ASN A 220 -1.46 -12.82 30.60
C ASN A 220 -0.32 -13.69 31.13
N LYS A 221 -0.15 -13.71 32.45
CA LYS A 221 0.92 -14.45 33.12
C LYS A 221 0.76 -15.96 33.09
N LYS A 222 -0.41 -16.47 32.69
CA LYS A 222 -0.60 -17.91 32.45
C LYS A 222 0.06 -18.33 31.14
N LEU A 223 -0.04 -17.51 30.12
CA LEU A 223 0.56 -17.75 28.80
C LEU A 223 2.01 -17.26 28.76
N PHE A 224 2.26 -16.05 29.25
CA PHE A 224 3.58 -15.42 29.29
C PHE A 224 3.99 -15.12 30.74
N PRO A 225 4.51 -16.10 31.48
CA PRO A 225 4.95 -15.90 32.86
C PRO A 225 6.01 -14.80 33.01
N ASP A 226 6.86 -14.63 32.01
CA ASP A 226 7.86 -13.57 31.93
C ASP A 226 7.91 -12.95 30.52
N MET A 227 7.01 -12.02 30.28
CA MET A 227 6.92 -11.32 28.98
C MET A 227 8.24 -10.66 28.58
N LYS A 228 8.97 -10.07 29.53
CA LYS A 228 10.27 -9.44 29.26
C LYS A 228 11.29 -10.45 28.73
N ARG A 229 11.32 -11.64 29.29
CA ARG A 229 12.19 -12.73 28.84
C ARG A 229 11.84 -13.17 27.43
N PHE A 230 10.55 -13.29 27.10
CA PHE A 230 10.11 -13.58 25.73
C PHE A 230 10.55 -12.51 24.73
N LEU A 231 10.29 -11.24 25.04
CA LEU A 231 10.67 -10.12 24.16
C LEU A 231 12.19 -10.06 23.96
N SER A 232 12.97 -10.24 25.05
CA SER A 232 14.44 -10.30 24.93
C SER A 232 14.91 -11.47 24.07
N PHE A 233 14.29 -12.64 24.20
CA PHE A 233 14.59 -13.80 23.36
C PHE A 233 14.30 -13.51 21.86
N ALA A 234 13.17 -12.91 21.55
CA ALA A 234 12.83 -12.54 20.18
C ALA A 234 13.90 -11.60 19.58
N HIS A 235 14.31 -10.59 20.36
CA HIS A 235 15.36 -9.64 19.94
C HIS A 235 16.73 -10.29 19.74
N GLU A 236 17.11 -11.26 20.58
CA GLU A 236 18.36 -12.03 20.41
C GLU A 236 18.38 -12.80 19.09
N HIS A 237 17.19 -13.20 18.59
CA HIS A 237 17.02 -13.84 17.28
C HIS A 237 16.74 -12.85 16.15
N GLY A 238 16.85 -11.53 16.40
CA GLY A 238 16.64 -10.47 15.39
C GLY A 238 15.19 -10.18 15.04
N VAL A 239 14.23 -10.67 15.85
CA VAL A 239 12.78 -10.54 15.62
C VAL A 239 12.19 -9.44 16.49
N GLU A 240 11.47 -8.50 15.87
CA GLU A 240 10.66 -7.48 16.54
C GLU A 240 9.28 -8.04 16.88
N VAL A 241 8.67 -7.57 17.97
CA VAL A 241 7.37 -8.06 18.42
C VAL A 241 6.31 -6.95 18.35
N MET A 242 5.16 -7.31 17.82
CA MET A 242 3.94 -6.49 17.75
C MET A 242 2.84 -7.11 18.60
N PHE A 243 2.10 -6.28 19.36
CA PHE A 243 0.89 -6.72 20.04
C PHE A 243 -0.35 -6.15 19.35
N ASN A 244 -1.37 -7.01 19.18
CA ASN A 244 -2.70 -6.60 18.77
C ASN A 244 -3.43 -5.97 19.98
N ASP A 245 -4.03 -4.80 19.77
CA ASP A 245 -4.87 -4.13 20.75
C ASP A 245 -6.22 -3.74 20.12
N HIS A 246 -7.30 -4.20 20.74
CA HIS A 246 -8.66 -3.74 20.49
C HIS A 246 -8.99 -2.63 21.50
N PRO A 247 -8.64 -1.37 21.23
CA PRO A 247 -8.79 -0.32 22.22
C PRO A 247 -10.25 0.06 22.43
N GLU A 248 -10.66 0.07 23.70
CA GLU A 248 -11.97 0.54 24.12
C GLU A 248 -11.87 1.86 24.88
N PRO A 249 -12.82 2.80 24.69
CA PRO A 249 -12.76 4.08 25.37
C PRO A 249 -12.75 3.93 26.89
N VAL A 250 -11.95 4.71 27.58
CA VAL A 250 -12.02 4.83 29.03
C VAL A 250 -13.43 5.29 29.43
N ALA A 251 -14.02 4.65 30.44
CA ALA A 251 -15.39 4.95 30.86
C ALA A 251 -15.59 6.44 31.18
N GLY A 252 -16.59 7.02 30.56
CA GLY A 252 -16.96 8.44 30.73
C GLY A 252 -16.20 9.44 29.86
N THR A 253 -15.21 9.00 29.05
CA THR A 253 -14.57 9.88 28.06
C THR A 253 -15.50 10.16 26.89
N LYS A 254 -15.32 11.33 26.26
CA LYS A 254 -16.15 11.79 25.15
C LYS A 254 -15.42 11.75 23.81
N SER A 255 -14.10 11.77 23.83
CA SER A 255 -13.28 11.72 22.62
C SER A 255 -11.82 11.37 22.93
N VAL A 256 -11.04 11.11 21.91
CA VAL A 256 -9.58 10.95 21.99
C VAL A 256 -8.85 12.22 22.47
N PHE A 257 -9.55 13.34 22.66
CA PHE A 257 -8.99 14.57 23.24
C PHE A 257 -9.19 14.66 24.76
N ASP A 258 -9.88 13.70 25.36
CA ASP A 258 -10.02 13.64 26.81
C ASP A 258 -8.69 13.29 27.47
N GLY A 259 -8.23 14.10 28.41
CA GLY A 259 -6.98 13.87 29.13
C GLY A 259 -6.94 12.52 29.88
N ALA A 260 -8.10 12.00 30.29
CA ALA A 260 -8.18 10.66 30.89
C ALA A 260 -7.89 9.54 29.88
N GLU A 261 -8.42 9.67 28.65
CA GLU A 261 -8.13 8.72 27.57
C GLU A 261 -6.65 8.74 27.21
N ILE A 262 -6.10 9.94 26.96
CA ILE A 262 -4.71 10.09 26.57
C ILE A 262 -3.77 9.55 27.66
N ALA A 263 -3.97 9.95 28.92
CA ALA A 263 -3.14 9.50 30.04
C ALA A 263 -3.20 7.97 30.26
N TYR A 264 -4.38 7.38 30.09
CA TYR A 264 -4.54 5.94 30.20
C TYR A 264 -3.76 5.19 29.12
N ARG A 265 -3.90 5.62 27.86
CA ARG A 265 -3.17 5.00 26.73
C ARG A 265 -1.67 5.20 26.85
N GLU A 266 -1.23 6.44 27.08
CA GLU A 266 0.19 6.76 27.23
C GLU A 266 0.84 5.89 28.30
N LYS A 267 0.25 5.84 29.52
CA LYS A 267 0.75 5.01 30.62
C LYS A 267 0.88 3.52 30.25
N ASN A 268 -0.17 2.95 29.67
CA ASN A 268 -0.23 1.51 29.50
C ASN A 268 0.55 1.03 28.27
N LEU A 269 0.47 1.77 27.15
CA LEU A 269 1.24 1.41 25.95
C LEU A 269 2.75 1.55 26.20
N GLN A 270 3.19 2.66 26.85
CA GLN A 270 4.60 2.83 27.17
C GLN A 270 5.12 1.79 28.16
N ALA A 271 4.31 1.39 29.15
CA ALA A 271 4.71 0.36 30.11
C ALA A 271 5.04 -0.99 29.43
N LEU A 272 4.32 -1.36 28.40
CA LEU A 272 4.61 -2.58 27.61
C LEU A 272 5.82 -2.39 26.71
N MET A 273 5.98 -1.20 26.12
CA MET A 273 7.18 -0.86 25.35
C MET A 273 8.45 -0.83 26.23
N GLU A 274 8.34 -0.47 27.52
CA GLU A 274 9.44 -0.56 28.51
C GLU A 274 9.85 -2.00 28.80
N LEU A 275 8.95 -2.99 28.60
CA LEU A 275 9.30 -4.42 28.66
C LEU A 275 10.07 -4.91 27.44
N GLY A 276 10.03 -4.14 26.33
CA GLY A 276 10.68 -4.48 25.08
C GLY A 276 9.74 -4.63 23.87
N LEU A 277 8.46 -4.30 23.98
CA LEU A 277 7.56 -4.32 22.83
C LEU A 277 7.99 -3.28 21.79
N ASP A 278 7.98 -3.65 20.51
CA ASP A 278 8.48 -2.81 19.41
C ASP A 278 7.40 -2.00 18.72
N THR A 279 6.16 -2.46 18.70
CA THR A 279 5.10 -1.80 17.92
C THR A 279 3.72 -2.32 18.29
N TRP A 280 2.68 -1.62 17.78
CA TRP A 280 1.29 -1.89 18.05
C TRP A 280 0.51 -2.18 16.79
N TRP A 281 -0.44 -3.12 16.86
CA TRP A 281 -1.52 -3.28 15.92
C TRP A 281 -2.79 -2.66 16.54
N TYR A 282 -3.18 -1.49 16.05
CA TYR A 282 -4.46 -0.86 16.38
C TYR A 282 -5.57 -1.60 15.63
N ASP A 283 -6.23 -2.50 16.31
CA ASP A 283 -7.35 -3.26 15.77
C ASP A 283 -8.64 -2.78 16.45
N ARG A 284 -9.60 -2.33 15.64
CA ARG A 284 -10.86 -1.84 16.19
C ARG A 284 -11.67 -2.99 16.77
N ASN A 285 -12.37 -2.75 17.88
CA ASN A 285 -13.33 -3.71 18.38
C ASN A 285 -14.60 -3.71 17.47
N TRP A 286 -15.26 -4.86 17.37
CA TRP A 286 -16.50 -4.99 16.59
C TRP A 286 -17.64 -4.11 17.12
N SER A 287 -17.71 -3.88 18.42
CA SER A 287 -18.77 -3.15 19.09
C SER A 287 -18.38 -1.75 19.55
N THR A 288 -17.10 -1.49 19.75
CA THR A 288 -16.59 -0.25 20.30
C THR A 288 -15.36 0.26 19.54
N HIS A 289 -15.08 1.55 19.68
CA HIS A 289 -13.89 2.20 19.11
C HIS A 289 -13.60 3.50 19.88
N LEU A 290 -12.39 4.00 19.78
CA LEU A 290 -12.06 5.32 20.34
C LEU A 290 -12.90 6.40 19.64
N LEU A 291 -13.45 7.31 20.44
CA LEU A 291 -14.39 8.31 19.95
C LEU A 291 -13.64 9.46 19.24
N SER A 292 -14.07 9.81 18.03
CA SER A 292 -13.53 10.96 17.32
C SER A 292 -13.85 12.27 18.04
N ALA A 293 -12.98 13.26 17.91
CA ALA A 293 -13.20 14.62 18.41
C ALA A 293 -14.09 15.45 17.49
N SER A 294 -14.43 14.98 16.29
CA SER A 294 -15.27 15.64 15.29
C SER A 294 -16.14 14.62 14.57
N GLU A 295 -17.41 14.94 14.35
CA GLU A 295 -18.31 14.12 13.53
C GLU A 295 -17.93 14.11 12.04
N ASN A 296 -17.13 15.09 11.60
CA ASN A 296 -16.68 15.25 10.24
C ASN A 296 -15.30 14.61 9.98
N VAL A 297 -14.71 13.96 10.99
CA VAL A 297 -13.45 13.21 10.88
C VAL A 297 -13.74 11.76 11.18
N TYR A 298 -13.22 10.88 10.34
CA TYR A 298 -13.42 9.46 10.51
C TYR A 298 -12.84 9.02 11.87
N TRP A 299 -13.62 8.25 12.63
CA TRP A 299 -13.31 7.96 14.03
C TRP A 299 -11.99 7.19 14.24
N GLU A 300 -11.55 6.37 13.29
CA GLU A 300 -10.28 5.66 13.39
C GLU A 300 -9.06 6.58 13.27
N THR A 301 -9.19 7.69 12.53
CA THR A 301 -8.08 8.58 12.18
C THR A 301 -7.32 9.07 13.40
N LEU A 302 -8.03 9.68 14.34
CA LEU A 302 -7.41 10.25 15.54
C LEU A 302 -6.96 9.19 16.53
N GLY A 303 -7.64 8.04 16.60
CA GLY A 303 -7.24 6.92 17.44
C GLY A 303 -5.91 6.30 17.00
N LEU A 304 -5.74 6.06 15.70
CA LEU A 304 -4.48 5.61 15.11
C LEU A 304 -3.34 6.59 15.34
N TYR A 305 -3.65 7.88 15.22
CA TYR A 305 -2.65 8.91 15.42
C TYR A 305 -2.21 9.03 16.88
N LEU A 306 -3.13 8.81 17.83
CA LEU A 306 -2.80 8.71 19.26
C LEU A 306 -1.79 7.59 19.53
N PHE A 307 -2.00 6.40 18.98
CA PHE A 307 -1.04 5.28 19.10
C PHE A 307 0.31 5.60 18.45
N THR A 308 0.29 6.23 17.28
CA THR A 308 1.50 6.65 16.57
C THR A 308 2.32 7.65 17.40
N ASP A 309 1.66 8.66 17.97
CA ASP A 309 2.34 9.68 18.77
C ASP A 309 2.87 9.12 20.09
N ILE A 310 2.11 8.28 20.78
CA ILE A 310 2.59 7.61 22.00
C ILE A 310 3.84 6.77 21.71
N THR A 311 3.83 6.02 20.60
CA THR A 311 5.00 5.22 20.18
C THR A 311 6.19 6.12 19.84
N ARG A 312 5.95 7.23 19.13
CA ARG A 312 6.98 8.22 18.80
C ARG A 312 7.58 8.83 20.05
N HIS A 313 6.76 9.30 20.99
CA HIS A 313 7.22 9.92 22.23
C HIS A 313 8.02 8.94 23.11
N PHE A 314 7.62 7.67 23.11
CA PHE A 314 8.40 6.64 23.79
C PHE A 314 9.82 6.55 23.23
N TYR A 315 9.97 6.47 21.91
CA TYR A 315 11.30 6.40 21.28
C TYR A 315 12.10 7.70 21.40
N GLN A 316 11.43 8.84 21.36
CA GLN A 316 12.06 10.14 21.62
C GLN A 316 12.60 10.22 23.06
N LYS A 317 11.81 9.77 24.03
CA LYS A 317 12.24 9.70 25.45
C LYS A 317 13.43 8.76 25.65
N GLN A 318 13.47 7.63 24.95
CA GLN A 318 14.63 6.73 24.99
C GLN A 318 15.88 7.37 24.38
N ALA A 319 15.72 8.16 23.34
CA ALA A 319 16.83 8.87 22.70
C ALA A 319 17.37 10.04 23.55
N GLY A 320 16.66 10.47 24.58
CA GLY A 320 17.01 11.57 25.45
C GLY A 320 17.06 12.91 24.70
N ASP A 321 18.19 13.66 24.80
CA ASP A 321 18.37 14.94 24.10
C ASP A 321 18.73 14.78 22.61
N ASN A 322 18.75 13.54 22.10
CA ASN A 322 19.05 13.26 20.71
C ASN A 322 17.78 13.37 19.87
N GLU A 323 17.82 14.17 18.80
CA GLU A 323 16.72 14.30 17.84
C GLU A 323 16.54 13.05 16.97
N VAL A 324 17.50 12.14 16.98
CA VAL A 324 17.47 10.87 16.26
C VAL A 324 16.91 9.79 17.16
N TYR A 325 15.78 9.23 16.77
CA TYR A 325 15.07 8.18 17.51
C TYR A 325 14.60 7.07 16.56
N ARG A 326 14.20 5.94 17.13
CA ARG A 326 13.70 4.79 16.38
C ARG A 326 12.39 5.14 15.67
N ARG A 327 12.25 4.79 14.38
CA ARG A 327 11.05 5.09 13.59
C ARG A 327 9.81 4.41 14.20
N PRO A 328 8.74 5.14 14.51
CA PRO A 328 7.49 4.52 14.93
C PRO A 328 6.87 3.74 13.77
N VAL A 329 6.33 2.56 14.07
CA VAL A 329 5.55 1.76 13.13
C VAL A 329 4.28 1.32 13.83
N ILE A 330 3.14 1.50 13.19
CA ILE A 330 1.82 1.07 13.67
C ILE A 330 1.10 0.35 12.54
N MET A 331 0.48 -0.78 12.83
CA MET A 331 -0.47 -1.41 11.93
C MET A 331 -1.89 -1.05 12.36
N GLY A 332 -2.73 -0.64 11.41
CA GLY A 332 -4.10 -0.21 11.68
C GLY A 332 -5.14 -1.02 10.91
N ASN A 333 -6.20 -1.40 11.60
CA ASN A 333 -7.45 -1.82 10.99
C ASN A 333 -8.22 -0.56 10.60
N VAL A 334 -8.20 -0.21 9.33
CA VAL A 334 -8.79 1.02 8.82
C VAL A 334 -9.79 0.74 7.71
N VAL A 335 -10.85 1.53 7.69
CA VAL A 335 -11.90 1.37 6.69
C VAL A 335 -11.47 1.69 5.26
N ASN A 336 -10.31 2.33 5.05
CA ASN A 336 -9.81 2.61 3.69
C ASN A 336 -9.65 1.35 2.84
N VAL A 337 -9.29 0.23 3.46
CA VAL A 337 -8.97 -1.05 2.80
C VAL A 337 -9.62 -2.27 3.49
N ALA A 338 -10.67 -2.08 4.27
CA ALA A 338 -11.29 -3.16 5.04
C ALA A 338 -11.95 -4.25 4.17
N ASN A 339 -12.06 -5.46 4.72
CA ASN A 339 -12.70 -6.63 4.08
C ASN A 339 -12.07 -7.01 2.73
N GLY A 340 -10.75 -6.86 2.60
CA GLY A 340 -10.03 -7.14 1.38
C GLY A 340 -10.41 -6.24 0.20
N CYS A 341 -10.96 -5.05 0.47
CA CYS A 341 -11.45 -4.15 -0.55
C CYS A 341 -11.03 -2.71 -0.30
N TYR A 342 -10.64 -2.02 -1.36
CA TYR A 342 -10.45 -0.58 -1.32
C TYR A 342 -11.80 0.13 -1.16
N GLN A 343 -11.94 0.92 -0.11
CA GLN A 343 -13.20 1.58 0.28
C GLN A 343 -13.13 3.12 0.21
N GLY A 344 -12.11 3.64 -0.47
CA GLY A 344 -11.86 5.08 -0.59
C GLY A 344 -11.16 5.68 0.63
N ILE A 345 -10.44 6.75 0.42
CA ILE A 345 -9.75 7.51 1.46
C ILE A 345 -10.77 8.34 2.24
N LYS A 346 -10.59 8.43 3.55
CA LYS A 346 -11.56 9.08 4.44
C LYS A 346 -11.24 10.53 4.75
N ASP A 347 -9.96 10.87 4.78
CA ASP A 347 -9.47 12.24 5.01
C ASP A 347 -8.04 12.42 4.46
N THR A 348 -7.57 13.66 4.45
CA THR A 348 -6.25 14.02 3.91
C THR A 348 -5.07 13.55 4.75
N ALA A 349 -5.29 12.95 5.92
CA ALA A 349 -4.24 12.38 6.77
C ALA A 349 -4.11 10.86 6.63
N SER A 350 -5.07 10.19 5.99
CA SER A 350 -5.16 8.71 5.92
C SER A 350 -3.90 8.05 5.33
N HIS A 351 -3.16 8.73 4.45
CA HIS A 351 -1.93 8.20 3.84
C HIS A 351 -0.72 8.19 4.81
N ARG A 352 -0.79 8.91 5.93
CA ARG A 352 0.34 9.06 6.87
C ARG A 352 0.53 7.87 7.81
N TYR A 353 -0.43 6.95 7.92
CA TYR A 353 -0.26 5.76 8.74
C TYR A 353 0.75 4.81 8.13
N SER A 354 1.51 4.09 8.99
CA SER A 354 2.54 3.18 8.52
C SER A 354 1.95 2.01 7.75
N ILE A 355 1.26 1.10 8.43
CA ILE A 355 0.70 -0.09 7.80
C ILE A 355 -0.82 -0.04 7.87
N GLN A 356 -1.50 -0.31 6.76
CA GLN A 356 -2.96 -0.44 6.70
C GLN A 356 -3.32 -1.87 6.31
N TRP A 357 -3.95 -2.56 7.25
CA TRP A 357 -4.37 -3.94 7.11
C TRP A 357 -5.75 -4.02 6.44
N THR A 358 -5.91 -4.98 5.52
CA THR A 358 -7.12 -5.14 4.71
C THR A 358 -8.28 -5.80 5.45
N GLY A 359 -8.10 -6.15 6.72
CA GLY A 359 -9.12 -6.83 7.52
C GLY A 359 -9.21 -8.34 7.25
N ASP A 360 -10.14 -8.99 7.93
CA ASP A 360 -10.39 -10.43 7.85
C ASP A 360 -10.86 -10.81 6.45
N THR A 361 -10.16 -11.71 5.78
CA THR A 361 -10.50 -12.18 4.44
C THR A 361 -10.68 -13.69 4.41
N PHE A 362 -11.55 -14.17 3.53
CA PHE A 362 -11.72 -15.61 3.31
C PHE A 362 -10.58 -16.19 2.47
N CYS A 363 -10.19 -17.43 2.75
CA CYS A 363 -9.19 -18.12 1.93
C CYS A 363 -9.82 -18.71 0.66
N ASP A 364 -10.05 -17.84 -0.31
CA ASP A 364 -10.52 -18.20 -1.65
C ASP A 364 -9.81 -17.37 -2.75
N ALA A 365 -9.94 -17.82 -3.99
CA ALA A 365 -9.30 -17.18 -5.14
C ALA A 365 -9.86 -15.77 -5.42
N ASP A 366 -11.13 -15.53 -5.11
CA ASP A 366 -11.77 -14.24 -5.30
C ASP A 366 -11.22 -13.21 -4.29
N SER A 367 -10.95 -13.61 -3.05
CA SER A 367 -10.30 -12.78 -2.04
C SER A 367 -8.87 -12.44 -2.45
N LEU A 368 -8.08 -13.41 -2.90
CA LEU A 368 -6.72 -13.13 -3.38
C LEU A 368 -6.72 -12.14 -4.55
N ALA A 369 -7.62 -12.30 -5.53
CA ALA A 369 -7.72 -11.37 -6.65
C ALA A 369 -8.11 -9.94 -6.19
N ARG A 370 -9.02 -9.84 -5.21
CA ARG A 370 -9.40 -8.54 -4.62
C ARG A 370 -8.27 -7.89 -3.85
N GLU A 371 -7.47 -8.65 -3.10
CA GLU A 371 -6.31 -8.15 -2.38
C GLU A 371 -5.30 -7.47 -3.31
N VAL A 372 -5.01 -8.08 -4.46
CA VAL A 372 -4.15 -7.47 -5.48
C VAL A 372 -4.72 -6.13 -5.95
N ALA A 373 -5.99 -6.10 -6.33
CA ALA A 373 -6.65 -4.89 -6.81
C ALA A 373 -6.75 -3.81 -5.71
N THR A 374 -6.99 -4.21 -4.45
CA THR A 374 -7.05 -3.33 -3.28
C THR A 374 -5.70 -2.67 -3.03
N MET A 375 -4.62 -3.44 -3.00
CA MET A 375 -3.26 -2.92 -2.88
C MET A 375 -2.97 -1.86 -3.94
N LEU A 376 -3.30 -2.12 -5.20
CA LEU A 376 -3.03 -1.19 -6.30
C LEU A 376 -3.86 0.10 -6.20
N LYS A 377 -5.14 0.01 -5.89
CA LYS A 377 -6.02 1.18 -5.72
C LYS A 377 -5.61 2.01 -4.51
N ALA A 378 -5.30 1.36 -3.40
CA ALA A 378 -4.85 2.02 -2.18
C ALA A 378 -3.52 2.76 -2.42
N SER A 379 -2.56 2.13 -3.08
CA SER A 379 -1.26 2.73 -3.37
C SER A 379 -1.36 3.90 -4.35
N GLU A 380 -2.29 3.88 -5.31
CA GLU A 380 -2.61 5.05 -6.14
C GLU A 380 -3.14 6.23 -5.31
N ASN A 381 -3.81 5.97 -4.20
CA ASN A 381 -4.37 6.99 -3.31
C ASN A 381 -3.47 7.33 -2.10
N GLY A 382 -2.20 6.97 -2.14
CA GLY A 382 -1.21 7.39 -1.15
C GLY A 382 -0.92 6.37 -0.06
N ILE A 383 -1.69 5.28 0.06
CA ILE A 383 -1.43 4.23 1.05
C ILE A 383 -0.27 3.37 0.56
N ALA A 384 0.91 3.55 1.16
CA ALA A 384 2.14 2.88 0.73
C ALA A 384 2.25 1.43 1.21
N TYR A 385 1.86 1.16 2.45
CA TYR A 385 2.12 -0.10 3.14
C TYR A 385 0.80 -0.84 3.40
N VAL A 386 0.22 -1.39 2.33
CA VAL A 386 -0.95 -2.26 2.43
C VAL A 386 -0.52 -3.65 2.87
N ASN A 387 -1.24 -4.21 3.83
CA ASN A 387 -1.03 -5.55 4.35
C ASN A 387 -2.25 -6.44 4.15
N SER A 388 -2.08 -7.55 3.46
CA SER A 388 -3.06 -8.63 3.33
C SER A 388 -2.78 -9.73 4.35
N ASP A 389 -3.81 -10.42 4.82
CA ASP A 389 -3.67 -11.70 5.54
C ASP A 389 -3.29 -12.79 4.53
N CYS A 390 -1.97 -12.99 4.33
CA CYS A 390 -1.50 -13.94 3.33
C CYS A 390 -1.91 -15.38 3.69
N GLY A 391 -2.63 -16.01 2.77
CA GLY A 391 -3.27 -17.30 2.97
C GLY A 391 -4.75 -17.21 3.35
N GLY A 392 -5.27 -16.00 3.58
CA GLY A 392 -6.63 -15.72 4.05
C GLY A 392 -6.80 -15.92 5.56
N HIS A 393 -7.57 -15.05 6.21
CA HIS A 393 -7.81 -15.11 7.65
C HIS A 393 -8.74 -16.27 8.02
N ILE A 394 -9.87 -16.41 7.32
CA ILE A 394 -10.94 -17.37 7.60
C ILE A 394 -10.87 -18.56 6.65
N GLY A 395 -10.82 -19.77 7.20
CA GLY A 395 -10.84 -21.01 6.45
C GLY A 395 -9.45 -21.64 6.23
N ASP A 396 -9.44 -22.77 5.54
CA ASP A 396 -8.25 -23.59 5.30
C ASP A 396 -7.91 -23.57 3.80
N PRO A 397 -6.86 -22.85 3.38
CA PRO A 397 -6.50 -22.80 1.97
C PRO A 397 -6.00 -24.16 1.48
N GLU A 398 -6.45 -24.54 0.29
CA GLU A 398 -5.82 -25.62 -0.45
C GLU A 398 -4.38 -25.23 -0.84
N LYS A 399 -3.52 -26.23 -1.02
CA LYS A 399 -2.08 -26.09 -1.31
C LYS A 399 -1.80 -25.03 -2.38
N GLU A 400 -2.51 -25.10 -3.52
CA GLU A 400 -2.29 -24.17 -4.62
C GLU A 400 -2.62 -22.73 -4.22
N LEU A 401 -3.77 -22.50 -3.60
CA LEU A 401 -4.19 -21.15 -3.16
C LEU A 401 -3.21 -20.58 -2.13
N PHE A 402 -2.76 -21.40 -1.17
CA PHE A 402 -1.75 -21.00 -0.19
C PHE A 402 -0.46 -20.53 -0.87
N ILE A 403 0.10 -21.34 -1.78
CA ILE A 403 1.31 -20.99 -2.51
C ILE A 403 1.11 -19.70 -3.33
N ARG A 404 -0.02 -19.56 -4.04
CA ARG A 404 -0.32 -18.36 -4.84
C ARG A 404 -0.42 -17.11 -3.96
N TRP A 405 -0.98 -17.23 -2.78
CA TRP A 405 -1.06 -16.09 -1.85
C TRP A 405 0.30 -15.72 -1.26
N MET A 406 1.12 -16.72 -0.91
CA MET A 406 2.50 -16.48 -0.49
C MET A 406 3.35 -15.83 -1.60
N GLN A 407 3.19 -16.26 -2.84
CA GLN A 407 3.83 -15.61 -4.00
C GLN A 407 3.46 -14.14 -4.13
N PHE A 408 2.18 -13.81 -4.00
CA PHE A 408 1.71 -12.42 -3.97
C PHE A 408 2.27 -11.65 -2.77
N GLY A 409 2.15 -12.21 -1.57
CA GLY A 409 2.57 -11.56 -0.33
C GLY A 409 4.05 -11.18 -0.33
N THR A 410 4.92 -12.06 -0.81
CA THR A 410 6.37 -11.78 -0.89
C THR A 410 6.73 -10.64 -1.83
N LEU A 411 5.87 -10.32 -2.78
CA LEU A 411 6.01 -9.18 -3.71
C LEU A 411 4.91 -8.12 -3.50
N SER A 412 4.56 -7.88 -2.23
CA SER A 412 3.69 -6.82 -1.75
C SER A 412 4.42 -5.93 -0.73
N PRO A 413 3.88 -4.76 -0.34
CA PRO A 413 4.58 -3.86 0.58
C PRO A 413 4.90 -4.48 1.93
N VAL A 414 3.93 -5.17 2.56
CA VAL A 414 4.10 -5.86 3.84
C VAL A 414 3.70 -7.32 3.68
N PHE A 415 4.63 -8.22 3.94
CA PHE A 415 4.42 -9.66 3.79
C PHE A 415 4.16 -10.31 5.16
N ARG A 416 2.88 -10.57 5.47
CA ARG A 416 2.43 -11.12 6.73
C ARG A 416 1.42 -12.26 6.53
N PRO A 417 1.81 -13.54 6.66
CA PRO A 417 0.87 -14.63 6.86
C PRO A 417 0.02 -14.39 8.11
N HIS A 418 -1.29 -14.65 8.02
CA HIS A 418 -2.18 -14.53 9.17
C HIS A 418 -3.42 -15.40 9.02
N CYS A 419 -3.93 -15.94 10.14
CA CYS A 419 -5.18 -16.69 10.18
C CYS A 419 -5.85 -16.62 11.56
N THR A 420 -7.14 -16.93 11.59
CA THR A 420 -7.91 -17.13 12.82
C THR A 420 -7.50 -18.43 13.55
N ASN A 421 -7.94 -18.59 14.78
CA ASN A 421 -7.59 -19.71 15.68
C ASN A 421 -8.29 -21.04 15.38
N ASN A 422 -9.36 -21.03 14.61
CA ASN A 422 -10.19 -22.22 14.35
C ASN A 422 -9.92 -22.90 12.99
N VAL A 423 -8.73 -22.69 12.43
CA VAL A 423 -8.29 -23.35 11.19
C VAL A 423 -7.61 -24.69 11.50
N LYS A 424 -7.71 -25.63 10.54
CA LYS A 424 -6.99 -26.93 10.59
C LYS A 424 -5.54 -26.80 10.14
N ARG A 425 -5.28 -25.85 9.26
CA ARG A 425 -3.95 -25.54 8.71
C ARG A 425 -3.58 -24.10 9.02
N THR A 426 -2.57 -23.93 9.83
CA THR A 426 -1.96 -22.60 10.03
C THR A 426 -1.28 -22.12 8.75
N ARG A 427 -0.77 -20.88 8.76
CA ARG A 427 -0.06 -20.33 7.60
C ARG A 427 1.45 -20.61 7.63
N ASP A 428 1.86 -21.49 8.53
CA ASP A 428 3.24 -21.97 8.62
C ASP A 428 3.54 -22.87 7.41
N PRO A 429 4.55 -22.60 6.55
CA PRO A 429 4.75 -23.36 5.32
C PRO A 429 5.07 -24.85 5.54
N TRP A 430 5.63 -25.20 6.67
CA TRP A 430 6.00 -26.59 7.03
C TRP A 430 4.83 -27.48 7.45
N VAL A 431 3.63 -26.92 7.67
CA VAL A 431 2.42 -27.73 7.94
C VAL A 431 1.81 -28.35 6.68
N TYR A 432 2.32 -27.95 5.52
CA TYR A 432 1.97 -28.51 4.22
C TYR A 432 2.95 -29.64 3.84
N ASP A 433 3.35 -29.71 2.63
CA ASP A 433 4.36 -30.67 2.14
C ASP A 433 5.70 -29.99 1.81
N GLU A 434 6.71 -30.80 1.53
CA GLU A 434 8.06 -30.34 1.21
C GLU A 434 8.10 -29.45 -0.04
N GLU A 435 7.25 -29.73 -1.05
CA GLU A 435 7.17 -28.88 -2.25
C GLU A 435 6.69 -27.48 -1.89
N THR A 436 5.64 -27.35 -1.05
CA THR A 436 5.11 -26.09 -0.56
C THR A 436 6.19 -25.33 0.21
N LEU A 437 6.83 -25.99 1.17
CA LEU A 437 7.90 -25.39 1.98
C LEU A 437 9.04 -24.84 1.09
N ASN A 438 9.47 -25.62 0.10
CA ASN A 438 10.54 -25.22 -0.81
C ASN A 438 10.12 -24.01 -1.67
N ILE A 439 8.90 -23.99 -2.21
CA ILE A 439 8.40 -22.86 -2.99
C ILE A 439 8.32 -21.60 -2.14
N VAL A 440 7.72 -21.67 -0.96
CA VAL A 440 7.59 -20.52 -0.07
C VAL A 440 8.94 -19.98 0.38
N ARG A 441 9.91 -20.86 0.71
CA ARG A 441 11.28 -20.45 1.03
C ARG A 441 11.91 -19.67 -0.11
N GLU A 442 11.83 -20.17 -1.34
CA GLU A 442 12.40 -19.50 -2.52
C GLU A 442 11.82 -18.09 -2.75
N TYR A 443 10.52 -17.89 -2.52
CA TYR A 443 9.92 -16.57 -2.65
C TYR A 443 10.30 -15.65 -1.47
N ASN A 444 10.47 -16.18 -0.26
CA ASN A 444 11.06 -15.42 0.84
C ASN A 444 12.49 -14.97 0.52
N ASP A 445 13.33 -15.87 0.04
CA ASP A 445 14.70 -15.55 -0.39
C ASP A 445 14.69 -14.47 -1.47
N LEU A 446 13.76 -14.55 -2.43
CA LEU A 446 13.59 -13.54 -3.46
C LEU A 446 13.27 -12.16 -2.84
N ARG A 447 12.35 -12.08 -1.86
CA ARG A 447 12.01 -10.84 -1.17
C ARG A 447 13.25 -10.20 -0.56
N TYR A 448 14.04 -10.99 0.20
CA TYR A 448 15.25 -10.47 0.85
C TYR A 448 16.31 -10.02 -0.16
N ARG A 449 16.41 -10.68 -1.27
CA ARG A 449 17.29 -10.24 -2.36
C ARG A 449 16.82 -8.95 -3.01
N LEU A 450 15.52 -8.72 -3.11
CA LEU A 450 14.93 -7.49 -3.67
C LEU A 450 14.82 -6.34 -2.65
N LEU A 451 15.19 -6.52 -1.38
CA LEU A 451 15.11 -5.45 -0.37
C LEU A 451 15.80 -4.15 -0.78
N PRO A 452 16.95 -4.13 -1.49
CA PRO A 452 17.52 -2.87 -1.98
C PRO A 452 16.56 -2.08 -2.88
N ALA A 453 15.83 -2.75 -3.78
CA ALA A 453 14.85 -2.11 -4.65
C ALA A 453 13.57 -1.70 -3.89
N ILE A 454 13.07 -2.58 -3.00
CA ILE A 454 11.88 -2.30 -2.18
C ILE A 454 12.15 -1.13 -1.23
N TYR A 455 13.30 -1.10 -0.56
CA TYR A 455 13.65 -0.06 0.39
C TYR A 455 13.89 1.30 -0.28
N LYS A 456 14.55 1.31 -1.44
CA LYS A 456 14.67 2.51 -2.28
C LYS A 456 13.29 3.04 -2.69
N ALA A 457 12.37 2.15 -3.10
CA ALA A 457 11.02 2.56 -3.47
C ALA A 457 10.21 3.08 -2.26
N ALA A 458 10.43 2.53 -1.05
CA ALA A 458 9.85 3.04 0.19
C ALA A 458 10.38 4.44 0.55
N HIS A 459 11.68 4.70 0.36
CA HIS A 459 12.24 6.04 0.51
C HIS A 459 11.69 7.02 -0.54
N GLU A 460 11.55 6.61 -1.78
CA GLU A 460 10.93 7.42 -2.85
C GLU A 460 9.47 7.75 -2.50
N ASN A 461 8.73 6.80 -1.88
CA ASN A 461 7.38 7.06 -1.38
C ASN A 461 7.39 8.16 -0.30
N TYR A 462 8.29 8.08 0.66
CA TYR A 462 8.45 9.11 1.69
C TYR A 462 8.73 10.49 1.07
N GLU A 463 9.61 10.58 0.07
CA GLU A 463 9.99 11.84 -0.56
C GLU A 463 8.90 12.42 -1.48
N THR A 464 8.22 11.58 -2.25
CA THR A 464 7.39 12.02 -3.38
C THR A 464 5.96 11.51 -3.36
N GLY A 465 5.62 10.61 -2.43
CA GLY A 465 4.37 9.89 -2.44
C GLY A 465 4.25 8.82 -3.54
N ALA A 466 5.32 8.49 -4.27
CA ALA A 466 5.28 7.45 -5.29
C ALA A 466 4.91 6.07 -4.68
N PRO A 467 4.07 5.25 -5.33
CA PRO A 467 3.79 3.91 -4.83
C PRO A 467 5.05 3.03 -4.79
N ILE A 468 5.17 2.14 -3.80
CA ILE A 468 6.26 1.15 -3.71
C ILE A 468 6.09 0.11 -4.82
N PHE A 469 4.95 -0.57 -4.84
CA PHE A 469 4.51 -1.43 -5.93
C PHE A 469 3.49 -0.65 -6.77
N ARG A 470 3.77 -0.49 -8.05
CA ARG A 470 3.13 0.52 -8.90
C ARG A 470 2.24 -0.13 -9.93
N ARG A 471 0.99 0.32 -10.04
CA ARG A 471 0.17 -0.02 -11.20
C ARG A 471 0.92 0.33 -12.50
N LEU A 472 0.75 -0.47 -13.55
CA LEU A 472 1.45 -0.28 -14.84
C LEU A 472 1.32 1.15 -15.38
N GLY A 473 0.16 1.79 -15.17
CA GLY A 473 -0.11 3.16 -15.60
C GLY A 473 0.82 4.22 -15.01
N TRP A 474 1.44 3.97 -13.84
CA TRP A 474 2.42 4.88 -13.25
C TRP A 474 3.64 5.08 -14.16
N ASN A 475 4.13 4.00 -14.77
CA ASN A 475 5.27 4.04 -15.69
C ASN A 475 4.82 4.27 -17.15
N TYR A 476 3.58 3.89 -17.49
CA TYR A 476 3.01 3.96 -18.83
C TYR A 476 1.70 4.76 -18.85
N PRO A 477 1.71 6.08 -18.50
CA PRO A 477 0.48 6.88 -18.32
C PRO A 477 -0.32 7.14 -19.60
N LYS A 478 0.30 6.98 -20.76
CA LYS A 478 -0.35 7.12 -22.07
C LYS A 478 -0.99 5.82 -22.57
N ASP A 479 -0.66 4.70 -21.96
CA ASP A 479 -1.19 3.39 -22.29
C ASP A 479 -2.51 3.17 -21.52
N LYS A 480 -3.64 3.27 -22.25
CA LYS A 480 -4.99 3.14 -21.67
C LYS A 480 -5.25 1.80 -20.99
N ARG A 481 -4.53 0.74 -21.41
CA ARG A 481 -4.67 -0.59 -20.81
C ARG A 481 -3.84 -0.67 -19.53
N ALA A 482 -2.60 -0.19 -19.55
CA ALA A 482 -1.74 -0.10 -18.39
C ALA A 482 -2.38 0.70 -17.25
N VAL A 483 -3.01 1.84 -17.58
CA VAL A 483 -3.72 2.71 -16.62
C VAL A 483 -4.90 2.01 -15.93
N LYS A 484 -5.56 1.07 -16.62
CA LYS A 484 -6.74 0.35 -16.09
C LYS A 484 -6.43 -1.04 -15.54
N CYS A 485 -5.18 -1.48 -15.65
CA CYS A 485 -4.75 -2.79 -15.18
C CYS A 485 -4.76 -2.80 -13.64
N ASP A 486 -5.53 -3.70 -13.02
CA ASP A 486 -5.68 -3.82 -11.56
C ASP A 486 -5.26 -5.18 -11.01
N ASP A 487 -4.56 -5.98 -11.82
CA ASP A 487 -4.08 -7.31 -11.48
C ASP A 487 -2.61 -7.54 -11.84
N GLU A 488 -1.92 -6.48 -12.31
CA GLU A 488 -0.48 -6.45 -12.63
C GLU A 488 0.16 -5.16 -12.13
N TYR A 489 1.41 -5.25 -11.70
CA TYR A 489 2.13 -4.11 -11.16
C TYR A 489 3.64 -4.22 -11.37
N MET A 490 4.35 -3.16 -11.00
CA MET A 490 5.79 -3.07 -11.16
C MET A 490 6.49 -2.72 -9.85
N LEU A 491 7.66 -3.29 -9.66
CA LEU A 491 8.71 -2.80 -8.79
C LEU A 491 9.88 -2.39 -9.70
N ASP A 492 10.10 -1.08 -9.82
CA ASP A 492 10.99 -0.51 -10.84
C ASP A 492 10.71 -1.11 -12.25
N ASP A 493 11.62 -1.88 -12.82
CA ASP A 493 11.50 -2.53 -14.13
C ASP A 493 11.08 -4.01 -14.07
N LEU A 494 10.72 -4.49 -12.88
CA LEU A 494 10.18 -5.83 -12.69
C LEU A 494 8.66 -5.78 -12.76
N LEU A 495 8.06 -6.38 -13.79
CA LEU A 495 6.61 -6.56 -13.91
C LEU A 495 6.19 -7.85 -13.21
N ILE A 496 5.19 -7.75 -12.36
CA ILE A 496 4.69 -8.80 -11.48
C ILE A 496 3.21 -9.05 -11.80
N LYS A 497 2.84 -10.30 -12.04
CA LYS A 497 1.47 -10.73 -12.25
C LYS A 497 1.11 -11.84 -11.26
N PRO A 498 0.46 -11.55 -10.12
CA PRO A 498 -0.05 -12.60 -9.25
C PRO A 498 -1.06 -13.50 -9.95
N VAL A 499 -1.06 -14.77 -9.59
CA VAL A 499 -1.99 -15.78 -10.11
C VAL A 499 -2.97 -16.13 -9.02
N ALA A 500 -4.19 -15.58 -9.10
CA ALA A 500 -5.23 -15.85 -8.11
C ALA A 500 -6.05 -17.12 -8.41
N GLY A 501 -5.77 -17.82 -9.51
CA GLY A 501 -6.56 -18.96 -9.94
C GLY A 501 -7.87 -18.56 -10.66
N LYS A 502 -8.84 -19.46 -10.65
CA LYS A 502 -10.16 -19.22 -11.29
C LYS A 502 -11.03 -18.39 -10.33
N HIS A 503 -10.90 -17.08 -10.38
CA HIS A 503 -11.69 -16.15 -9.59
C HIS A 503 -12.88 -15.56 -10.37
N SER A 504 -13.86 -15.01 -9.66
CA SER A 504 -14.97 -14.30 -10.27
C SER A 504 -14.59 -12.87 -10.66
N LEU A 505 -15.22 -12.37 -11.70
CA LEU A 505 -15.09 -10.99 -12.17
C LEU A 505 -16.41 -10.25 -11.97
N PRO A 506 -16.41 -8.96 -11.60
CA PRO A 506 -17.64 -8.18 -11.62
C PRO A 506 -18.27 -8.22 -13.02
N VAL A 507 -19.58 -8.37 -13.12
CA VAL A 507 -20.27 -8.29 -14.41
C VAL A 507 -20.06 -6.88 -14.98
N PRO A 508 -19.35 -6.73 -16.12
CA PRO A 508 -19.04 -5.42 -16.68
C PRO A 508 -20.29 -4.67 -17.11
N LYS A 509 -20.27 -3.35 -17.07
CA LYS A 509 -21.38 -2.50 -17.54
C LYS A 509 -21.88 -2.88 -18.93
N ALA A 510 -20.98 -3.29 -19.83
CA ALA A 510 -21.33 -3.67 -21.21
C ALA A 510 -22.22 -4.91 -21.28
N ASN A 511 -22.24 -5.75 -20.26
CA ASN A 511 -23.08 -6.96 -20.19
C ASN A 511 -24.48 -6.71 -19.63
N TYR A 512 -24.74 -5.52 -19.06
CA TYR A 512 -26.09 -5.11 -18.65
C TYR A 512 -26.80 -4.50 -19.85
N THR A 513 -27.98 -5.04 -20.19
CA THR A 513 -28.78 -4.53 -21.31
C THR A 513 -29.60 -3.29 -20.95
N SER A 514 -29.73 -3.03 -19.63
CA SER A 514 -30.35 -1.83 -19.05
C SER A 514 -29.70 -1.53 -17.69
N PRO A 515 -29.80 -0.29 -17.17
CA PRO A 515 -29.36 0.01 -15.81
C PRO A 515 -30.06 -0.89 -14.77
N VAL A 516 -29.33 -1.33 -13.76
CA VAL A 516 -29.86 -2.09 -12.62
C VAL A 516 -30.84 -1.19 -11.86
N GLN A 517 -32.07 -1.67 -11.69
CA GLN A 517 -33.08 -0.98 -10.89
C GLN A 517 -32.94 -1.41 -9.43
N ALA A 518 -32.84 -0.48 -8.51
CA ALA A 518 -32.76 -0.72 -7.08
C ALA A 518 -33.96 -0.08 -6.37
N THR A 519 -34.62 -0.82 -5.49
CA THR A 519 -35.68 -0.34 -4.62
C THR A 519 -35.33 -0.70 -3.17
N TYR A 520 -35.32 0.25 -2.28
CA TYR A 520 -34.91 0.09 -0.88
C TYR A 520 -36.11 0.12 0.06
N TYR A 521 -36.06 -0.68 1.12
CA TYR A 521 -37.14 -0.86 2.09
C TYR A 521 -36.58 -0.81 3.52
N ALA A 522 -37.44 -0.51 4.49
CA ALA A 522 -37.11 -0.64 5.91
C ALA A 522 -37.18 -2.12 6.34
N GLY A 523 -36.29 -2.50 7.26
CA GLY A 523 -36.22 -3.90 7.74
C GLY A 523 -35.56 -4.84 6.74
N ARG A 524 -35.58 -6.15 7.03
CA ARG A 524 -34.81 -7.16 6.29
C ARG A 524 -35.58 -7.83 5.15
N GLU A 525 -36.85 -7.58 5.05
CA GLU A 525 -37.71 -8.11 3.98
C GLU A 525 -37.99 -7.02 2.95
N CYS A 526 -37.91 -7.32 1.66
CA CYS A 526 -38.19 -6.35 0.60
C CYS A 526 -39.71 -6.04 0.47
N GLU A 527 -40.33 -5.63 1.56
CA GLU A 527 -41.77 -5.40 1.70
C GLU A 527 -42.10 -3.99 2.22
N GLY A 528 -43.33 -3.56 1.99
CA GLY A 528 -43.88 -2.28 2.45
C GLY A 528 -43.62 -1.14 1.46
N GLU A 529 -43.75 0.12 1.99
CA GLU A 529 -43.51 1.30 1.15
C GLU A 529 -42.02 1.54 0.91
N PRO A 530 -41.62 1.77 -0.33
CA PRO A 530 -40.21 2.01 -0.66
C PRO A 530 -39.67 3.28 -0.02
N LEU A 531 -38.52 3.20 0.64
CA LEU A 531 -37.77 4.34 1.18
C LEU A 531 -37.07 5.16 0.10
N ALA A 532 -36.53 4.46 -0.92
CA ALA A 532 -35.82 5.11 -2.02
C ALA A 532 -35.80 4.20 -3.26
N LYS A 533 -35.57 4.81 -4.43
CA LYS A 533 -35.28 4.10 -5.70
C LYS A 533 -34.04 4.69 -6.32
N ALA A 534 -33.20 3.81 -6.92
CA ALA A 534 -31.99 4.21 -7.60
C ALA A 534 -31.76 3.40 -8.87
N GLN A 535 -30.87 3.88 -9.73
CA GLN A 535 -30.42 3.16 -10.92
C GLN A 535 -28.88 3.11 -10.95
N TYR A 536 -28.34 1.95 -11.24
CA TYR A 536 -26.90 1.76 -11.32
C TYR A 536 -26.46 1.21 -12.68
N PRO A 537 -25.31 1.63 -13.21
CA PRO A 537 -24.81 1.13 -14.48
C PRO A 537 -24.39 -0.34 -14.42
N MET A 538 -24.07 -0.84 -13.23
CA MET A 538 -23.71 -2.23 -12.90
C MET A 538 -23.92 -2.43 -11.39
N LEU A 539 -24.02 -3.68 -10.97
CA LEU A 539 -24.17 -4.04 -9.56
C LEU A 539 -22.83 -4.53 -9.00
N ASP A 540 -22.14 -3.63 -8.35
CA ASP A 540 -20.94 -3.85 -7.53
C ASP A 540 -20.87 -2.69 -6.54
N LYS A 541 -21.55 -2.86 -5.39
CA LYS A 541 -21.76 -1.82 -4.41
C LYS A 541 -21.13 -2.20 -3.08
N MET A 542 -20.50 -1.22 -2.50
CA MET A 542 -19.98 -1.27 -1.15
C MET A 542 -20.32 0.05 -0.48
N TRP A 543 -21.18 0.01 0.50
CA TRP A 543 -21.60 1.21 1.23
C TRP A 543 -20.87 1.34 2.56
N ASN A 544 -20.29 0.25 3.01
CA ASN A 544 -19.65 0.18 4.31
C ASN A 544 -20.70 0.56 5.39
N ARG A 545 -20.33 1.42 6.30
CA ARG A 545 -21.24 1.94 7.33
C ARG A 545 -21.90 3.26 6.90
N ARG A 546 -22.35 3.33 5.65
CA ARG A 546 -23.03 4.51 5.09
C ARG A 546 -24.39 4.15 4.56
N SER A 547 -25.30 5.10 4.62
CA SER A 547 -26.59 4.96 3.94
C SER A 547 -26.38 4.75 2.43
N PRO A 548 -27.02 3.75 1.81
CA PRO A 548 -26.90 3.50 0.37
C PRO A 548 -27.52 4.62 -0.48
N GLU A 549 -28.61 5.21 0.00
CA GLU A 549 -29.33 6.31 -0.66
C GLU A 549 -29.97 7.23 0.38
N LYS A 550 -30.25 8.48 -0.01
CA LYS A 550 -30.90 9.44 0.88
C LYS A 550 -32.26 8.90 1.39
N GLY A 551 -32.41 8.83 2.69
CA GLY A 551 -33.64 8.34 3.35
C GLY A 551 -33.61 6.85 3.70
N VAL A 552 -32.57 6.11 3.32
CA VAL A 552 -32.36 4.71 3.72
C VAL A 552 -31.47 4.67 4.96
N PRO A 553 -31.80 3.90 6.00
CA PRO A 553 -30.94 3.77 7.18
C PRO A 553 -29.63 3.07 6.85
N VAL A 554 -28.62 3.18 7.71
CA VAL A 554 -27.31 2.49 7.56
C VAL A 554 -27.47 1.00 7.83
N TYR A 555 -28.34 0.62 8.75
CA TYR A 555 -28.60 -0.75 9.18
C TYR A 555 -30.09 -1.05 9.14
N GLU A 556 -30.45 -2.32 9.19
CA GLU A 556 -31.85 -2.78 9.18
C GLU A 556 -32.63 -2.26 7.97
N PHE A 557 -32.04 -2.44 6.79
CA PHE A 557 -32.70 -2.17 5.51
C PHE A 557 -32.59 -3.37 4.58
N SER A 558 -33.46 -3.41 3.59
CA SER A 558 -33.38 -4.35 2.48
C SER A 558 -33.43 -3.64 1.13
N ALA A 559 -32.96 -4.30 0.10
CA ALA A 559 -32.99 -3.76 -1.25
C ALA A 559 -33.29 -4.85 -2.29
N ARG A 560 -34.18 -4.55 -3.20
CA ARG A 560 -34.50 -5.38 -4.36
C ARG A 560 -33.79 -4.78 -5.59
N PHE A 561 -32.88 -5.55 -6.18
CA PHE A 561 -32.20 -5.20 -7.43
C PHE A 561 -32.77 -6.02 -8.58
N GLU A 562 -33.07 -5.36 -9.68
CA GLU A 562 -33.48 -6.01 -10.93
C GLU A 562 -32.53 -5.65 -12.06
N ALA A 563 -31.94 -6.66 -12.68
CA ALA A 563 -30.98 -6.53 -13.76
C ALA A 563 -31.33 -7.45 -14.92
N GLU A 564 -30.94 -7.09 -16.13
CA GLU A 564 -30.94 -7.97 -17.28
C GLU A 564 -29.52 -8.03 -17.84
N VAL A 565 -28.94 -9.24 -17.93
CA VAL A 565 -27.56 -9.44 -18.35
C VAL A 565 -27.50 -10.29 -19.61
N LEU A 566 -26.45 -10.02 -20.43
CA LEU A 566 -26.19 -10.77 -21.67
C LEU A 566 -24.68 -11.04 -21.76
N PHE A 567 -24.30 -12.29 -21.90
CA PHE A 567 -22.93 -12.74 -22.12
C PHE A 567 -22.77 -13.33 -23.54
N GLU A 568 -21.57 -13.23 -24.09
CA GLU A 568 -21.25 -13.83 -25.39
C GLU A 568 -21.11 -15.36 -25.31
N ARG A 569 -20.78 -15.89 -24.15
CA ARG A 569 -20.55 -17.34 -23.86
C ARG A 569 -21.21 -17.72 -22.55
N ASP A 570 -21.33 -19.03 -22.36
CA ASP A 570 -21.81 -19.57 -21.09
C ASP A 570 -20.90 -19.16 -19.94
N VAL A 571 -21.49 -18.65 -18.88
CA VAL A 571 -20.77 -18.25 -17.67
C VAL A 571 -21.51 -18.75 -16.44
N ARG A 572 -20.77 -18.97 -15.36
CA ARG A 572 -21.37 -19.19 -14.04
C ARG A 572 -21.55 -17.85 -13.34
N LEU A 573 -22.76 -17.51 -12.97
CA LEU A 573 -22.99 -16.33 -12.14
C LEU A 573 -22.51 -16.54 -10.71
N VAL A 574 -22.15 -15.45 -10.04
CA VAL A 574 -21.70 -15.42 -8.65
C VAL A 574 -22.35 -14.21 -7.97
N ILE A 575 -22.89 -14.42 -6.77
CA ILE A 575 -23.34 -13.33 -5.91
C ILE A 575 -22.31 -13.07 -4.83
N ARG A 576 -22.00 -11.81 -4.55
CA ARG A 576 -21.25 -11.38 -3.38
C ARG A 576 -22.17 -10.52 -2.52
N CYS A 577 -22.34 -10.87 -1.26
CA CYS A 577 -23.18 -10.12 -0.34
C CYS A 577 -22.59 -10.09 1.07
N ASP A 578 -22.90 -9.03 1.76
CA ASP A 578 -22.68 -8.72 3.16
C ASP A 578 -23.91 -7.92 3.62
N ASP A 579 -24.85 -8.40 4.34
CA ASP A 579 -25.18 -9.72 4.87
C ASP A 579 -25.81 -10.70 3.85
N GLY A 580 -27.06 -11.08 4.02
CA GLY A 580 -27.72 -12.12 3.26
C GLY A 580 -28.44 -11.65 1.99
N ALA A 581 -28.67 -12.58 1.08
CA ALA A 581 -29.38 -12.34 -0.16
C ALA A 581 -30.17 -13.55 -0.64
N THR A 582 -31.29 -13.29 -1.36
CA THR A 582 -32.00 -14.28 -2.17
C THR A 582 -31.87 -13.90 -3.64
N VAL A 583 -31.50 -14.84 -4.50
CA VAL A 583 -31.25 -14.57 -5.93
C VAL A 583 -32.16 -15.42 -6.80
N TYR A 584 -32.81 -14.77 -7.77
CA TYR A 584 -33.63 -15.41 -8.81
C TYR A 584 -33.01 -15.14 -10.17
N VAL A 585 -32.89 -16.16 -10.99
CA VAL A 585 -32.48 -16.05 -12.41
C VAL A 585 -33.59 -16.57 -13.28
N ASP A 586 -34.07 -15.75 -14.22
CA ASP A 586 -35.22 -16.07 -15.11
C ASP A 586 -36.50 -16.50 -14.37
N GLY A 587 -36.67 -16.01 -13.12
CA GLY A 587 -37.82 -16.31 -12.26
C GLY A 587 -37.62 -17.53 -11.35
N GLU A 588 -36.56 -18.31 -11.51
CA GLU A 588 -36.22 -19.44 -10.64
C GLU A 588 -35.33 -18.99 -9.50
N LYS A 589 -35.68 -19.41 -8.26
CA LYS A 589 -34.81 -19.15 -7.09
C LYS A 589 -33.56 -20.05 -7.16
N VAL A 590 -32.39 -19.44 -7.34
CA VAL A 590 -31.12 -20.15 -7.51
C VAL A 590 -30.23 -20.07 -6.26
N PHE A 591 -30.54 -19.17 -5.33
CA PHE A 591 -29.77 -18.99 -4.11
C PHE A 591 -30.59 -18.33 -3.00
N GLU A 592 -30.31 -18.68 -1.76
CA GLU A 592 -30.87 -18.04 -0.57
C GLU A 592 -29.87 -18.15 0.58
N ASP A 593 -29.53 -17.02 1.17
CA ASP A 593 -28.79 -16.90 2.41
C ASP A 593 -29.49 -15.88 3.31
N LYS A 594 -29.83 -16.28 4.54
CA LYS A 594 -30.45 -15.45 5.58
C LYS A 594 -29.49 -15.17 6.74
N GLY A 595 -28.20 -15.48 6.57
CA GLY A 595 -27.18 -15.24 7.56
C GLY A 595 -26.83 -13.77 7.71
N VAL A 596 -26.32 -13.42 8.86
CA VAL A 596 -25.63 -12.14 9.14
C VAL A 596 -24.14 -12.43 9.19
N HIS A 597 -23.39 -11.89 8.24
CA HIS A 597 -21.96 -12.21 8.08
C HIS A 597 -21.26 -11.15 7.23
N SER A 598 -19.94 -11.12 7.30
CA SER A 598 -19.12 -10.30 6.40
C SER A 598 -19.23 -10.77 4.94
N ALA A 599 -18.80 -9.91 4.00
CA ALA A 599 -18.93 -10.14 2.56
C ALA A 599 -18.40 -11.50 2.08
N MET A 600 -19.31 -12.37 1.60
CA MET A 600 -19.03 -13.69 1.04
C MET A 600 -19.44 -13.75 -0.43
N SER A 601 -18.76 -14.65 -1.19
CA SER A 601 -19.09 -14.94 -2.59
C SER A 601 -19.65 -16.34 -2.73
N TYR A 602 -20.79 -16.46 -3.42
CA TYR A 602 -21.48 -17.74 -3.63
C TYR A 602 -21.68 -18.02 -5.10
N LEU A 603 -21.40 -19.25 -5.51
CA LEU A 603 -21.63 -19.71 -6.88
C LEU A 603 -23.12 -19.88 -7.13
N LEU A 604 -23.61 -19.29 -8.22
CA LEU A 604 -24.97 -19.46 -8.72
C LEU A 604 -25.01 -20.48 -9.86
N ASN A 605 -26.10 -20.50 -10.61
CA ASN A 605 -26.25 -21.32 -11.80
C ASN A 605 -25.39 -20.84 -12.98
N VAL A 606 -25.26 -21.72 -13.99
CA VAL A 606 -24.72 -21.37 -15.30
C VAL A 606 -25.81 -20.72 -16.12
N VAL A 607 -25.49 -19.61 -16.78
CA VAL A 607 -26.36 -18.93 -17.75
C VAL A 607 -25.79 -19.08 -19.15
N GLU A 608 -26.71 -19.27 -20.13
CA GLU A 608 -26.37 -19.51 -21.52
C GLU A 608 -25.89 -18.23 -22.22
N GLY A 609 -24.79 -18.33 -22.97
CA GLY A 609 -24.31 -17.23 -23.79
C GLY A 609 -25.24 -16.92 -24.98
N GLY A 610 -25.22 -15.66 -25.42
CA GLY A 610 -26.10 -15.19 -26.51
C GLY A 610 -27.55 -14.95 -26.13
N LYS A 611 -27.95 -15.24 -24.89
CA LYS A 611 -29.29 -15.07 -24.36
C LYS A 611 -29.31 -14.05 -23.23
N LYS A 612 -30.42 -13.30 -23.17
CA LYS A 612 -30.67 -12.37 -22.06
C LYS A 612 -31.22 -13.14 -20.85
N HIS A 613 -30.68 -12.81 -19.68
CA HIS A 613 -31.11 -13.41 -18.43
C HIS A 613 -31.56 -12.30 -17.46
N LYS A 614 -32.77 -12.46 -16.90
CA LYS A 614 -33.28 -11.58 -15.85
C LYS A 614 -32.75 -12.05 -14.49
N VAL A 615 -32.03 -11.19 -13.79
CA VAL A 615 -31.53 -11.44 -12.43
C VAL A 615 -32.27 -10.54 -11.46
N VAL A 616 -32.85 -11.12 -10.41
CA VAL A 616 -33.47 -10.39 -9.30
C VAL A 616 -32.75 -10.79 -8.02
N ILE A 617 -32.33 -9.79 -7.25
CA ILE A 617 -31.61 -9.99 -5.98
C ILE A 617 -32.37 -9.26 -4.90
N GLU A 618 -32.79 -9.98 -3.87
CA GLU A 618 -33.34 -9.46 -2.63
C GLU A 618 -32.24 -9.55 -1.58
N TYR A 619 -31.76 -8.41 -1.18
CA TYR A 619 -30.62 -8.23 -0.26
C TYR A 619 -31.12 -7.62 1.04
N PHE A 620 -30.52 -7.98 2.16
CA PHE A 620 -30.72 -7.26 3.42
C PHE A 620 -29.38 -6.95 4.12
N GLN A 621 -29.43 -5.86 4.89
CA GLN A 621 -28.36 -5.38 5.75
C GLN A 621 -28.84 -5.33 7.20
N ALA A 622 -28.18 -6.09 8.07
CA ALA A 622 -28.48 -6.11 9.50
C ALA A 622 -27.52 -5.19 10.28
N GLY A 623 -26.24 -5.28 10.03
CA GLY A 623 -25.25 -4.50 10.76
C GLY A 623 -23.84 -4.62 10.15
N GLY A 624 -22.87 -3.90 10.69
CA GLY A 624 -21.50 -3.95 10.19
C GLY A 624 -21.29 -3.21 8.87
N GLU A 625 -20.49 -3.80 7.99
CA GLU A 625 -20.25 -3.33 6.63
C GLU A 625 -21.42 -3.75 5.72
N ALA A 626 -21.55 -3.13 4.57
CA ALA A 626 -22.63 -3.40 3.62
C ALA A 626 -22.10 -3.53 2.20
N ALA A 627 -22.30 -4.68 1.56
CA ALA A 627 -21.87 -4.91 0.19
C ALA A 627 -22.82 -5.82 -0.59
N ILE A 628 -23.01 -5.54 -1.88
CA ILE A 628 -23.74 -6.38 -2.82
C ILE A 628 -23.15 -6.26 -4.22
N GLY A 629 -22.93 -7.41 -4.89
CA GLY A 629 -22.39 -7.40 -6.24
C GLY A 629 -22.76 -8.64 -7.05
N LEU A 630 -23.00 -8.45 -8.34
CA LEU A 630 -23.20 -9.53 -9.29
C LEU A 630 -21.91 -9.75 -10.07
N TYR A 631 -21.39 -10.98 -9.99
CA TYR A 631 -20.14 -11.41 -10.58
C TYR A 631 -20.36 -12.60 -11.51
N TYR A 632 -19.35 -12.99 -12.27
CA TYR A 632 -19.37 -14.18 -13.12
C TYR A 632 -18.00 -14.87 -13.15
N LYS A 633 -18.02 -16.19 -13.40
CA LYS A 633 -16.83 -17.00 -13.73
C LYS A 633 -16.94 -17.52 -15.15
N GLU A 634 -15.90 -17.34 -15.95
CA GLU A 634 -15.80 -18.00 -17.26
C GLU A 634 -15.63 -19.52 -17.06
N LEU A 635 -16.39 -20.32 -17.79
CA LEU A 635 -16.32 -21.79 -17.68
C LEU A 635 -15.08 -22.38 -18.33
N ASP A 636 -14.58 -21.76 -19.40
CA ASP A 636 -13.46 -22.21 -20.24
C ASP A 636 -12.27 -21.22 -20.23
N ARG A 637 -11.86 -20.70 -19.07
CA ARG A 637 -10.49 -20.23 -18.98
C ARG A 637 -9.57 -21.45 -19.00
N GLY A 638 -8.94 -21.72 -20.14
CA GLY A 638 -7.81 -22.66 -20.20
C GLY A 638 -6.77 -22.25 -19.15
N ASP A 639 -5.88 -23.15 -18.72
CA ASP A 639 -4.85 -22.93 -17.69
C ASP A 639 -3.82 -21.84 -18.04
N LYS A 640 -4.10 -21.00 -19.04
CA LYS A 640 -3.20 -19.91 -19.48
C LYS A 640 -3.51 -18.61 -18.75
N VAL A 641 -2.50 -18.07 -18.11
CA VAL A 641 -2.55 -16.76 -17.44
C VAL A 641 -2.30 -15.68 -18.50
N PRO A 642 -3.24 -14.71 -18.66
CA PRO A 642 -2.98 -13.53 -19.48
C PRO A 642 -2.04 -12.57 -18.74
N VAL A 643 -1.01 -12.08 -19.41
CA VAL A 643 -0.10 -11.04 -18.91
C VAL A 643 -0.02 -9.91 -19.93
N TYR A 644 -0.38 -8.71 -19.54
CA TYR A 644 -0.23 -7.53 -20.38
C TYR A 644 1.18 -6.96 -20.25
N LEU A 645 1.92 -6.96 -21.33
CA LEU A 645 3.24 -6.35 -21.41
C LEU A 645 3.09 -4.97 -22.07
N PRO A 646 3.33 -3.86 -21.35
CA PRO A 646 3.37 -2.51 -21.94
C PRO A 646 4.44 -2.41 -23.03
N GLU A 647 4.47 -1.29 -23.78
CA GLU A 647 5.46 -1.08 -24.83
C GLU A 647 6.90 -1.27 -24.29
N GLY A 648 7.73 -1.97 -25.07
CA GLY A 648 9.09 -2.31 -24.72
C GLY A 648 9.42 -3.78 -25.05
N ARG A 649 10.57 -4.24 -24.56
CA ARG A 649 11.02 -5.63 -24.68
C ARG A 649 11.15 -6.23 -23.29
N TRP A 650 10.58 -7.40 -23.10
CA TRP A 650 10.40 -8.03 -21.80
C TRP A 650 10.98 -9.44 -21.79
N LEU A 651 11.79 -9.77 -20.81
CA LEU A 651 12.29 -11.12 -20.59
C LEU A 651 11.44 -11.81 -19.52
N ASP A 652 10.85 -12.94 -19.86
CA ASP A 652 10.21 -13.83 -18.89
C ASP A 652 11.32 -14.55 -18.08
N THR A 653 11.30 -14.32 -16.76
CA THR A 653 12.37 -14.83 -15.88
C THR A 653 12.33 -16.35 -15.68
N PHE A 654 11.25 -17.03 -16.04
CA PHE A 654 11.11 -18.48 -15.90
C PHE A 654 11.53 -19.26 -17.14
N ASP A 655 11.24 -18.78 -18.35
CA ASP A 655 11.63 -19.49 -19.58
C ASP A 655 12.77 -18.80 -20.35
N GLY A 656 13.17 -17.58 -19.93
CA GLY A 656 14.23 -16.80 -20.56
C GLY A 656 13.88 -16.27 -21.95
N LYS A 657 12.60 -16.34 -22.36
CA LYS A 657 12.18 -15.82 -23.67
C LYS A 657 11.93 -14.33 -23.61
N VAL A 658 12.26 -13.67 -24.71
CA VAL A 658 12.02 -12.25 -24.88
C VAL A 658 10.73 -12.04 -25.66
N TYR A 659 9.88 -11.17 -25.12
CA TYR A 659 8.60 -10.76 -25.71
C TYR A 659 8.66 -9.28 -26.09
N THR A 660 8.06 -8.96 -27.24
CA THR A 660 7.76 -7.56 -27.58
C THR A 660 6.45 -7.17 -26.92
N GLY A 661 6.45 -6.07 -26.18
CA GLY A 661 5.29 -5.52 -25.48
C GLY A 661 4.25 -4.86 -26.40
N GLY A 662 3.36 -4.06 -25.82
CA GLY A 662 2.17 -3.49 -26.44
C GLY A 662 1.04 -4.51 -26.62
N LYS A 663 1.10 -5.66 -25.98
CA LYS A 663 0.13 -6.77 -26.12
C LYS A 663 0.02 -7.68 -24.91
N THR A 664 -1.04 -8.48 -24.86
CA THR A 664 -1.17 -9.58 -23.91
C THR A 664 -0.50 -10.84 -24.44
N VAL A 665 0.27 -11.48 -23.60
CA VAL A 665 0.78 -12.83 -23.78
C VAL A 665 -0.01 -13.80 -22.92
N PHE A 666 -0.21 -15.03 -23.42
CA PHE A 666 -0.94 -16.09 -22.73
C PHE A 666 -0.03 -17.28 -22.52
N LYS A 667 0.25 -17.63 -21.26
CA LYS A 667 1.18 -18.71 -20.93
C LYS A 667 0.71 -19.50 -19.73
N GLN A 668 0.97 -20.82 -19.73
CA GLN A 668 0.83 -21.64 -18.54
C GLN A 668 2.03 -21.48 -17.62
N TYR A 669 1.75 -21.38 -16.32
CA TYR A 669 2.77 -21.31 -15.27
C TYR A 669 2.57 -22.47 -14.30
N ALA A 670 3.64 -23.18 -14.01
CA ALA A 670 3.64 -24.21 -12.98
C ALA A 670 3.36 -23.59 -11.59
N LEU A 671 2.99 -24.41 -10.63
CA LEU A 671 2.68 -23.95 -9.27
C LEU A 671 3.82 -23.13 -8.63
N ARG A 672 5.06 -23.52 -8.92
CA ARG A 672 6.28 -22.81 -8.49
C ARG A 672 6.49 -21.47 -9.21
N GLU A 673 5.83 -21.22 -10.31
CA GLU A 673 6.06 -20.08 -11.18
C GLU A 673 4.95 -19.03 -10.99
N MET A 674 5.31 -17.79 -10.76
CA MET A 674 4.44 -16.62 -10.87
C MET A 674 4.96 -15.73 -12.01
N PRO A 675 4.12 -15.27 -12.95
CA PRO A 675 4.59 -14.43 -14.05
C PRO A 675 5.41 -13.25 -13.57
N LEU A 676 6.66 -13.21 -13.93
CA LEU A 676 7.63 -12.18 -13.58
C LEU A 676 8.46 -11.86 -14.85
N PHE A 677 8.38 -10.57 -15.26
CA PHE A 677 9.07 -10.10 -16.46
C PHE A 677 9.97 -8.93 -16.11
N VAL A 678 11.19 -8.96 -16.65
CA VAL A 678 12.12 -7.84 -16.54
C VAL A 678 12.17 -7.10 -17.86
N ARG A 679 12.09 -5.78 -17.82
CA ARG A 679 12.29 -4.93 -18.99
C ARG A 679 13.73 -5.05 -19.47
N LEU A 680 13.96 -5.28 -20.74
CA LEU A 680 15.32 -5.28 -21.27
C LEU A 680 15.91 -3.86 -21.23
N GLY A 681 17.18 -3.76 -20.91
CA GLY A 681 17.91 -2.54 -20.55
C GLY A 681 18.09 -2.39 -19.05
N ALA A 682 17.24 -3.00 -18.22
CA ALA A 682 17.21 -2.82 -16.77
C ALA A 682 18.41 -3.43 -16.03
N VAL A 683 18.76 -2.79 -14.91
CA VAL A 683 19.68 -3.31 -13.88
C VAL A 683 18.92 -3.43 -12.58
N VAL A 684 18.86 -4.62 -12.00
CA VAL A 684 18.20 -4.91 -10.74
C VAL A 684 19.25 -5.11 -9.65
N PRO A 685 19.34 -4.20 -8.66
CA PRO A 685 20.22 -4.40 -7.51
C PRO A 685 19.63 -5.45 -6.56
N LEU A 686 20.44 -6.45 -6.23
CA LEU A 686 20.05 -7.57 -5.36
C LEU A 686 21.02 -7.68 -4.19
N ALA A 687 20.48 -7.92 -3.01
CA ALA A 687 21.24 -8.35 -1.84
C ALA A 687 21.40 -9.88 -1.81
N HIS A 688 22.06 -10.39 -0.77
CA HIS A 688 22.12 -11.82 -0.49
C HIS A 688 20.97 -12.23 0.45
N GLU A 689 20.66 -13.52 0.45
CA GLU A 689 19.75 -14.12 1.42
C GLU A 689 20.28 -13.90 2.85
N ALA A 690 19.37 -13.70 3.81
CA ALA A 690 19.67 -13.52 5.21
C ALA A 690 18.51 -14.07 6.06
N LYS A 691 18.76 -14.38 7.33
CA LYS A 691 17.73 -14.85 8.25
C LYS A 691 16.76 -13.74 8.68
N ASN A 692 17.24 -12.51 8.66
CA ASN A 692 16.48 -11.30 8.95
C ASN A 692 17.21 -10.08 8.37
N THR A 693 16.58 -8.92 8.42
CA THR A 693 17.15 -7.67 7.90
C THR A 693 18.32 -7.13 8.73
N LYS A 694 18.45 -7.51 10.01
CA LYS A 694 19.60 -7.12 10.86
C LYS A 694 20.89 -7.78 10.38
N GLU A 695 20.83 -9.04 9.94
CA GLU A 695 21.98 -9.74 9.38
C GLU A 695 22.36 -9.25 7.97
N GLN A 696 21.42 -8.63 7.26
CA GLN A 696 21.63 -8.20 5.87
C GLN A 696 22.25 -6.81 5.80
N LYS A 697 23.58 -6.74 5.72
CA LYS A 697 24.35 -5.46 5.76
C LYS A 697 24.62 -4.82 4.39
N TRP A 698 24.23 -5.46 3.29
CA TRP A 698 24.52 -5.06 1.91
C TRP A 698 26.01 -4.83 1.61
N ASP A 699 26.86 -5.53 2.33
CA ASP A 699 28.30 -5.63 2.08
C ASP A 699 28.63 -6.47 0.85
N ARG A 700 27.64 -7.20 0.33
CA ARG A 700 27.67 -7.96 -0.91
C ARG A 700 26.42 -7.66 -1.72
N LEU A 701 26.59 -7.14 -2.95
CA LEU A 701 25.49 -6.82 -3.85
C LEU A 701 25.71 -7.42 -5.24
N VAL A 702 24.59 -7.74 -5.90
CA VAL A 702 24.59 -8.12 -7.30
C VAL A 702 23.82 -7.06 -8.10
N PHE A 703 24.46 -6.49 -9.13
CA PHE A 703 23.79 -5.68 -10.14
C PHE A 703 23.47 -6.57 -11.33
N ASP A 704 22.21 -6.99 -11.42
CA ASP A 704 21.73 -8.00 -12.37
C ASP A 704 21.23 -7.28 -13.63
N TYR A 705 22.02 -7.30 -14.71
CA TYR A 705 21.80 -6.53 -15.94
C TYR A 705 21.17 -7.39 -17.04
N TYR A 706 20.07 -6.90 -17.59
CA TYR A 706 19.29 -7.47 -18.70
C TYR A 706 19.51 -6.62 -19.95
N PRO A 707 20.55 -6.90 -20.77
CA PRO A 707 21.02 -5.95 -21.77
C PRO A 707 20.06 -5.76 -22.95
N ASP A 708 19.97 -4.52 -23.42
CA ASP A 708 19.38 -4.14 -24.70
C ASP A 708 20.26 -3.09 -25.39
N ARG A 709 20.50 -3.25 -26.71
CA ARG A 709 21.30 -2.29 -27.50
C ARG A 709 20.61 -0.92 -27.64
N ASN A 710 19.29 -0.88 -27.52
CA ASN A 710 18.47 0.31 -27.76
C ASN A 710 17.92 0.96 -26.48
N ALA A 711 18.33 0.44 -25.32
CA ALA A 711 17.88 0.97 -24.04
C ALA A 711 19.08 1.33 -23.16
N ALA A 712 18.93 2.40 -22.41
CA ALA A 712 19.82 2.79 -21.33
C ALA A 712 19.05 2.80 -20.01
N GLU A 713 19.74 2.54 -18.92
CA GLU A 713 19.21 2.51 -17.56
C GLU A 713 19.93 3.56 -16.71
N GLU A 714 19.17 4.21 -15.83
CA GLU A 714 19.69 4.99 -14.71
C GLU A 714 18.89 4.63 -13.46
N GLY A 715 19.57 4.18 -12.43
CA GLY A 715 18.96 3.78 -11.18
C GLY A 715 19.70 4.34 -9.97
N LEU A 716 19.12 4.13 -8.80
CA LEU A 716 19.63 4.60 -7.53
C LEU A 716 19.57 3.46 -6.50
N LEU A 717 20.67 3.25 -5.79
CA LEU A 717 20.71 2.51 -4.54
C LEU A 717 20.62 3.50 -3.40
N TYR A 718 19.70 3.29 -2.48
CA TYR A 718 19.52 4.08 -1.26
C TYR A 718 19.88 3.24 -0.04
N GLU A 719 20.60 3.83 0.90
CA GLU A 719 21.10 3.17 2.12
C GLU A 719 21.06 4.12 3.30
N ASP A 720 20.57 3.65 4.44
CA ASP A 720 20.67 4.29 5.74
C ASP A 720 20.81 3.23 6.86
N ASP A 721 20.64 3.61 8.11
CA ASP A 721 20.73 2.65 9.22
C ASP A 721 19.60 1.61 9.27
N GLY A 722 18.53 1.82 8.51
CA GLY A 722 17.37 0.94 8.46
C GLY A 722 16.42 1.04 9.64
N GLU A 723 16.69 1.88 10.64
CA GLU A 723 15.99 1.84 11.93
C GLU A 723 15.57 3.22 12.46
N THR A 724 16.43 4.23 12.35
CA THR A 724 16.21 5.51 13.01
C THR A 724 15.77 6.64 12.08
N THR A 725 15.39 7.76 12.68
CA THR A 725 15.03 9.00 11.96
C THR A 725 16.24 9.79 11.47
N ALA A 726 17.47 9.29 11.60
CA ALA A 726 18.72 9.95 11.19
C ALA A 726 18.70 10.41 9.71
N TYR A 727 18.00 9.67 8.85
CA TYR A 727 17.82 10.05 7.43
C TYR A 727 17.19 11.44 7.25
N LYS A 728 16.31 11.88 8.16
CA LYS A 728 15.71 13.24 8.13
C LYS A 728 16.77 14.35 8.24
N GLY A 729 17.86 14.07 8.94
CA GLY A 729 19.04 14.94 9.06
C GLY A 729 20.10 14.73 7.96
N GLY A 730 19.78 13.95 6.91
CA GLY A 730 20.69 13.67 5.81
C GLY A 730 21.67 12.52 6.07
N ALA A 731 21.49 11.74 7.16
CA ALA A 731 22.30 10.55 7.43
C ALA A 731 21.85 9.35 6.58
N TYR A 732 22.15 9.42 5.31
CA TYR A 732 21.93 8.34 4.32
C TYR A 732 22.97 8.44 3.21
N ARG A 733 23.02 7.41 2.41
CA ARG A 733 23.92 7.30 1.25
C ARG A 733 23.15 6.90 0.01
N THR A 734 23.50 7.50 -1.13
CA THR A 734 22.95 7.14 -2.42
C THR A 734 24.06 6.81 -3.40
N THR A 735 23.91 5.73 -4.15
CA THR A 735 24.82 5.35 -5.23
C THR A 735 24.03 5.29 -6.53
N LYS A 736 24.35 6.15 -7.50
CA LYS A 736 23.77 6.03 -8.83
C LYS A 736 24.41 4.88 -9.57
N TYR A 737 23.63 4.16 -10.35
CA TYR A 737 24.09 3.17 -11.29
C TYR A 737 23.42 3.37 -12.65
N GLY A 738 24.07 2.89 -13.69
CA GLY A 738 23.50 2.98 -15.03
C GLY A 738 24.01 1.85 -15.92
N ALA A 739 23.29 1.61 -17.02
CA ALA A 739 23.70 0.67 -18.04
C ALA A 739 23.35 1.19 -19.43
N ARG A 740 24.20 0.88 -20.40
CA ARG A 740 24.00 1.24 -21.81
C ARG A 740 24.82 0.35 -22.73
N TYR A 741 24.53 0.42 -24.02
CA TYR A 741 25.34 -0.13 -25.07
C TYR A 741 26.20 0.96 -25.72
N GLU A 742 27.50 0.71 -25.89
CA GLU A 742 28.45 1.56 -26.60
C GLU A 742 28.78 0.94 -27.96
N GLU A 743 28.18 1.47 -29.04
CA GLU A 743 28.29 0.92 -30.39
C GLU A 743 29.73 0.92 -30.90
N GLY A 744 30.48 2.01 -30.67
CA GLY A 744 31.86 2.19 -31.11
C GLY A 744 32.85 1.14 -30.54
N GLU A 745 32.53 0.64 -29.36
CA GLU A 745 33.35 -0.41 -28.69
C GLU A 745 32.71 -1.80 -28.79
N ASN A 746 31.50 -1.90 -29.30
CA ASN A 746 30.68 -3.11 -29.28
C ASN A 746 30.60 -3.73 -27.88
N ALA A 747 30.27 -2.88 -26.88
CA ALA A 747 30.30 -3.27 -25.48
C ALA A 747 29.01 -2.83 -24.74
N PHE A 748 28.52 -3.69 -23.86
CA PHE A 748 27.58 -3.29 -22.83
C PHE A 748 28.33 -2.78 -21.61
N VAL A 749 27.91 -1.66 -21.09
CA VAL A 749 28.58 -0.95 -20.02
C VAL A 749 27.64 -0.82 -18.83
N VAL A 750 28.13 -1.18 -17.64
CA VAL A 750 27.47 -0.90 -16.37
C VAL A 750 28.36 0.05 -15.57
N THR A 751 27.78 1.13 -15.09
CA THR A 751 28.46 2.14 -14.26
C THR A 751 27.90 2.14 -12.85
N LEU A 752 28.78 2.31 -11.88
CA LEU A 752 28.46 2.57 -10.48
C LEU A 752 29.19 3.85 -10.10
N ASP A 753 28.45 4.90 -9.75
CA ASP A 753 29.06 6.16 -9.32
C ASP A 753 29.63 6.03 -7.90
N ALA A 754 30.52 6.96 -7.54
CA ALA A 754 30.90 7.16 -6.16
C ALA A 754 29.67 7.51 -5.32
N ALA A 755 29.51 6.89 -4.18
CA ALA A 755 28.39 7.13 -3.29
C ALA A 755 28.39 8.59 -2.77
N LYS A 756 27.19 9.15 -2.62
CA LYS A 756 26.98 10.48 -2.03
C LYS A 756 26.30 10.36 -0.66
N GLY A 757 26.76 11.14 0.31
CA GLY A 757 26.27 11.09 1.68
C GLY A 757 26.92 9.98 2.51
N THR A 758 26.65 9.99 3.79
CA THR A 758 27.18 9.02 4.78
C THR A 758 26.14 8.78 5.86
N PHE A 759 26.21 7.64 6.49
CA PHE A 759 25.45 7.32 7.69
C PHE A 759 26.29 6.47 8.63
N ALA A 760 25.86 6.30 9.86
CA ALA A 760 26.52 5.48 10.88
C ALA A 760 25.72 4.23 11.19
N GLY A 761 26.34 3.27 11.88
CA GLY A 761 25.72 2.02 12.31
C GLY A 761 26.30 0.79 11.60
N GLU A 762 25.81 -0.37 11.95
CA GLU A 762 26.37 -1.64 11.48
C GLU A 762 26.21 -1.89 9.97
N ARG A 763 25.28 -1.19 9.33
CA ARG A 763 25.01 -1.27 7.88
C ARG A 763 25.94 -0.36 7.05
N ALA A 764 26.67 0.54 7.68
CA ALA A 764 27.50 1.55 7.01
C ALA A 764 28.85 0.99 6.53
N CYS A 765 28.81 -0.02 5.63
CA CYS A 765 30.03 -0.56 5.04
C CYS A 765 30.72 0.47 4.13
N THR A 766 32.05 0.55 4.20
CA THR A 766 32.91 1.37 3.34
C THR A 766 33.46 0.57 2.16
N GLU A 767 33.64 -0.72 2.34
CA GLU A 767 34.05 -1.66 1.32
C GLU A 767 32.97 -2.72 1.13
N ARG A 768 32.76 -3.16 -0.10
CA ARG A 768 31.80 -4.22 -0.42
C ARG A 768 32.27 -5.05 -1.60
N GLU A 769 31.73 -6.25 -1.67
CA GLU A 769 31.85 -7.11 -2.83
C GLU A 769 30.70 -6.82 -3.79
N ILE A 770 31.02 -6.48 -5.03
CA ILE A 770 30.03 -6.26 -6.09
C ILE A 770 30.19 -7.36 -7.14
N SER A 771 29.09 -7.99 -7.49
CA SER A 771 28.96 -8.80 -8.68
C SER A 771 28.14 -8.07 -9.72
N VAL A 772 28.70 -7.80 -10.90
CA VAL A 772 27.92 -7.33 -12.04
C VAL A 772 27.64 -8.54 -12.94
N LYS A 773 26.35 -8.84 -13.10
CA LYS A 773 25.89 -10.01 -13.80
C LYS A 773 25.12 -9.60 -15.04
N LEU A 774 25.55 -10.12 -16.18
CA LEU A 774 24.92 -9.87 -17.47
C LEU A 774 24.19 -11.12 -17.95
N HIS A 775 22.93 -10.95 -18.33
CA HIS A 775 22.13 -11.98 -18.96
C HIS A 775 22.36 -12.01 -20.48
N CYS A 776 22.90 -13.12 -20.99
CA CYS A 776 23.12 -13.32 -22.44
C CYS A 776 21.77 -13.71 -23.09
N VAL A 777 20.94 -12.74 -23.40
CA VAL A 777 19.67 -12.97 -24.10
C VAL A 777 19.91 -13.35 -25.57
N LYS A 778 18.96 -14.02 -26.19
CA LYS A 778 19.04 -14.41 -27.61
C LYS A 778 19.35 -13.21 -28.49
N GLY A 779 20.41 -13.32 -29.31
CA GLY A 779 20.89 -12.26 -30.21
C GLY A 779 21.92 -11.30 -29.60
N VAL A 780 22.23 -11.43 -28.29
CA VAL A 780 23.32 -10.68 -27.66
C VAL A 780 24.62 -11.47 -27.66
N GLY A 781 24.55 -12.80 -27.51
CA GLY A 781 25.74 -13.66 -27.39
C GLY A 781 26.41 -13.55 -26.01
N GLY A 782 27.62 -14.07 -25.89
CA GLY A 782 28.44 -13.94 -24.68
C GLY A 782 29.67 -13.05 -24.92
N PRO A 783 30.08 -12.24 -23.93
CA PRO A 783 31.26 -11.38 -24.08
C PRO A 783 32.54 -12.19 -24.24
N LYS A 784 33.46 -11.63 -25.03
CA LYS A 784 34.83 -12.20 -25.24
C LYS A 784 35.79 -11.73 -24.16
N LYS A 785 35.55 -10.54 -23.62
CA LYS A 785 36.39 -9.87 -22.65
C LYS A 785 35.51 -9.02 -21.70
N ILE A 786 35.91 -8.93 -20.44
CA ILE A 786 35.32 -8.02 -19.48
C ILE A 786 36.43 -7.16 -18.88
N THR A 787 36.13 -5.88 -18.65
CA THR A 787 37.06 -4.99 -17.95
C THR A 787 36.34 -4.32 -16.78
N VAL A 788 37.09 -4.04 -15.71
CA VAL A 788 36.69 -3.21 -14.58
C VAL A 788 37.63 -2.02 -14.53
N ASN A 789 37.11 -0.82 -14.71
CA ASN A 789 37.88 0.44 -14.81
C ASN A 789 39.00 0.36 -15.88
N GLY A 790 38.75 -0.34 -16.99
CA GLY A 790 39.68 -0.52 -18.09
C GLY A 790 40.68 -1.70 -17.94
N GLU A 791 40.81 -2.26 -16.75
CA GLU A 791 41.65 -3.45 -16.51
C GLU A 791 40.87 -4.71 -16.81
N GLU A 792 41.49 -5.68 -17.46
CA GLU A 792 40.90 -6.98 -17.78
C GLU A 792 40.61 -7.76 -16.49
N ALA A 793 39.42 -8.31 -16.37
CA ALA A 793 38.98 -9.06 -15.20
C ALA A 793 38.58 -10.49 -15.57
N ASP A 794 38.90 -11.42 -14.69
CA ASP A 794 38.40 -12.79 -14.77
C ASP A 794 36.87 -12.80 -14.57
N PHE A 795 36.20 -13.65 -15.32
CA PHE A 795 34.77 -13.78 -15.26
C PHE A 795 34.29 -15.22 -15.29
N VAL A 796 33.11 -15.45 -14.74
CA VAL A 796 32.45 -16.74 -14.72
C VAL A 796 31.28 -16.74 -15.70
N ARG A 797 31.20 -17.78 -16.51
CA ARG A 797 30.04 -18.04 -17.38
C ARG A 797 29.24 -19.20 -16.80
N SER A 798 27.96 -18.99 -16.64
CA SER A 798 27.03 -19.99 -16.13
C SER A 798 25.89 -20.23 -17.13
N ARG A 799 25.69 -21.53 -17.47
CA ARG A 799 24.50 -21.98 -18.20
C ARG A 799 23.34 -22.35 -17.29
N LYS A 800 23.53 -22.29 -15.96
CA LYS A 800 22.44 -22.41 -15.01
C LYS A 800 21.68 -21.11 -15.08
N ARG A 801 20.35 -21.19 -15.17
CA ARG A 801 19.48 -20.02 -14.96
C ARG A 801 19.72 -19.48 -13.55
N ALA A 802 20.60 -18.51 -13.46
CA ALA A 802 20.80 -17.74 -12.26
C ALA A 802 20.27 -16.35 -12.57
N GLY A 803 18.96 -16.22 -12.69
CA GLY A 803 18.26 -14.94 -12.82
C GLY A 803 18.09 -14.24 -11.49
N VAL A 804 17.29 -13.20 -11.49
CA VAL A 804 16.73 -12.60 -10.29
C VAL A 804 16.14 -13.69 -9.37
N PHE A 805 15.78 -14.83 -9.98
CA PHE A 805 15.10 -15.93 -9.33
C PHE A 805 15.96 -17.18 -9.27
N PRO A 806 16.44 -17.60 -8.10
CA PRO A 806 17.05 -18.92 -7.91
C PRO A 806 16.06 -20.07 -8.12
N LEU A 807 14.76 -19.78 -8.30
CA LEU A 807 13.66 -20.71 -8.56
C LEU A 807 13.89 -21.69 -9.72
N ASN A 808 14.92 -21.43 -10.52
CA ASN A 808 15.34 -22.31 -11.62
C ASN A 808 16.75 -22.89 -11.42
N ALA A 809 17.31 -22.84 -10.21
CA ALA A 809 18.58 -23.49 -9.92
C ALA A 809 18.50 -24.99 -10.29
N GLY A 810 19.26 -25.37 -11.29
CA GLY A 810 19.26 -26.75 -11.82
C GLY A 810 18.64 -26.95 -13.21
N LYS A 811 17.78 -26.06 -13.72
CA LYS A 811 17.33 -26.11 -15.11
C LYS A 811 18.38 -25.44 -16.01
N THR A 812 18.97 -26.17 -16.94
CA THR A 812 19.80 -25.59 -18.01
C THR A 812 18.91 -25.16 -19.16
N SER A 813 19.12 -23.96 -19.68
CA SER A 813 18.49 -23.49 -20.92
C SER A 813 19.62 -23.27 -21.95
N PRO A 814 19.55 -23.85 -23.12
CA PRO A 814 20.54 -23.58 -24.16
C PRO A 814 20.54 -22.12 -24.64
N ASP A 815 19.46 -21.41 -24.42
CA ASP A 815 19.24 -20.03 -24.89
C ASP A 815 19.51 -18.95 -23.82
N PHE A 816 19.99 -19.34 -22.63
CA PHE A 816 20.10 -18.43 -21.51
C PHE A 816 21.37 -18.65 -20.69
N ASP A 817 22.45 -17.99 -21.10
CA ASP A 817 23.69 -17.91 -20.35
C ASP A 817 23.73 -16.65 -19.49
N THR A 818 24.36 -16.72 -18.34
CA THR A 818 24.75 -15.55 -17.55
C THR A 818 26.24 -15.46 -17.43
N VAL A 819 26.76 -14.25 -17.49
CA VAL A 819 28.19 -13.96 -17.29
C VAL A 819 28.31 -12.95 -16.16
N PHE A 820 29.19 -13.20 -15.21
CA PHE A 820 29.37 -12.26 -14.11
C PHE A 820 30.84 -12.09 -13.75
N VAL A 821 31.18 -10.89 -13.34
CA VAL A 821 32.45 -10.49 -12.76
C VAL A 821 32.21 -10.03 -11.32
N THR A 822 33.06 -10.48 -10.40
CA THR A 822 32.99 -10.10 -8.99
C THR A 822 34.29 -9.41 -8.59
N PHE A 823 34.16 -8.28 -7.89
CA PHE A 823 35.28 -7.46 -7.44
C PHE A 823 34.95 -6.73 -6.15
N ARG A 824 36.01 -6.32 -5.42
CA ARG A 824 35.85 -5.48 -4.25
C ARG A 824 35.83 -4.02 -4.64
N THR A 825 34.95 -3.28 -4.02
CA THR A 825 34.75 -1.85 -4.23
C THR A 825 34.95 -1.07 -2.95
N ASP A 826 35.46 0.14 -3.11
CA ASP A 826 35.37 1.21 -2.13
C ASP A 826 34.17 2.07 -2.52
N VAL A 827 33.19 2.25 -1.61
CA VAL A 827 31.93 2.96 -1.91
C VAL A 827 32.14 4.41 -2.34
N THR A 828 33.30 5.00 -2.01
CA THR A 828 33.65 6.39 -2.38
C THR A 828 34.22 6.54 -3.78
N LYS A 829 34.37 5.42 -4.52
CA LYS A 829 34.93 5.40 -5.87
C LYS A 829 33.88 4.97 -6.90
N ALA A 830 34.06 5.47 -8.12
CA ALA A 830 33.27 5.06 -9.25
C ALA A 830 33.87 3.81 -9.94
N TYR A 831 32.99 2.97 -10.47
CA TYR A 831 33.37 1.75 -11.20
C TYR A 831 32.66 1.68 -12.54
N THR A 832 33.37 1.22 -13.56
CA THR A 832 32.83 0.97 -14.90
C THR A 832 33.18 -0.45 -15.30
N VAL A 833 32.16 -1.25 -15.57
CA VAL A 833 32.28 -2.60 -16.05
C VAL A 833 31.88 -2.67 -17.53
N LYS A 834 32.77 -3.11 -18.41
CA LYS A 834 32.49 -3.25 -19.85
C LYS A 834 32.55 -4.70 -20.27
N PHE A 835 31.51 -5.15 -20.96
CA PHE A 835 31.36 -6.47 -21.55
C PHE A 835 31.53 -6.35 -23.07
N TYR A 836 32.67 -6.78 -23.65
CA TYR A 836 33.00 -6.68 -25.08
C TYR A 836 32.54 -7.92 -25.84
N PHE A 837 31.87 -7.73 -27.01
CA PHE A 837 31.30 -8.81 -27.81
C PHE A 837 31.98 -9.04 -29.17
#